data_6cff72465473626e8fa16c40174ff507
#
_entry.id   6cff72465473626e8fa16c40174ff507
#
_cell.length_a   1.000
_cell.length_b   1.000
_cell.length_c   1.000
_cell.angle_alpha   90.00
_cell.angle_beta   90.00
_cell.angle_gamma   90.00
#
_symmetry.space_group_name_H-M   'P 1'
#
loop_
_entity.id
_entity.type
_entity.pdbx_description
1 polymer ?
#
loop_
_entity_poly.entity_id
_entity_poly.type
_entity_poly.pdbx_seq_one_letter_code
_entity_poly.pdbx_strand_id
1 'polypeptide(L)'
;MEETKQHFKRTLITSALPYANGPVHIGHFAGVYLPADIYARYLRLCGRDVLFVGGSDEHGVPITLRAKKEGVTPQDIVDRYHALIKDTFARFGVSFDVYSRTSSEVHHRMASDFFRTLYDKGVFIEKESEQYYDEEAGQFLADRYITGTCPHCGNEHAYGDQCERCGTSLSPTELINPRSAISGSAPVMRSTKHWYLPLDQYEPFLRQWILEDHKEWKPNVYGQCKSWLDMGLQPRAVSRDLDWGIPVPVEGAEGKVLYVWFDAPIGYISNTKELCDAQPERYGSWETWWKDPETRMLHFIGKDNIVFHCIVFPTMLRAEGSFILPDNVPANEFLNLEGDKISTSQNRAVWLNEYLDELPGKQDVLRYVLTANAPETKDNDFTWKDFQARNNNELVAIFGNFVNRALVLTGKYFDGVVPECGEMDDYDRVTLAEFESVKAELVRLLDTFHFRDALREAMNLARIGNKYLADTEPWKRFATDPARVQTILHVALQITANLSIAFDPFLPFTTEKLRHMLAIDAPFAWDRLGDFHLLTAGHKLGKAELLFEKIDDEVIERQVQKLLDAKHANEVAEHRAAPIREAVAFDDFTRLDIRVGRVTECTKVPKADKLLQFKIDDGLGGRTIVSGIAKHYAPEELVGRQVCFVANLEPRRIKGIMSEGMILSAEGADGRLAVISPEKEVEPGSAVK
;
A
#
# COMPACT_ATOMS: atom_id res chain seq x y z
N MET A 1 -32.89 18.76 -16.78
CA MET A 1 -33.33 18.90 -15.38
C MET A 1 -32.05 19.16 -14.60
N GLU A 2 -31.91 20.37 -14.06
CA GLU A 2 -30.85 20.65 -13.10
C GLU A 2 -31.13 19.79 -11.86
N GLU A 3 -30.34 18.73 -11.65
CA GLU A 3 -30.30 18.07 -10.36
C GLU A 3 -29.89 19.12 -9.33
N THR A 4 -30.78 19.43 -8.41
CA THR A 4 -30.48 20.22 -7.22
C THR A 4 -29.39 19.47 -6.44
N LYS A 5 -28.10 19.79 -6.72
CA LYS A 5 -26.99 19.30 -5.89
C LYS A 5 -27.32 19.70 -4.45
N GLN A 6 -27.49 18.70 -3.57
CA GLN A 6 -27.71 18.93 -2.16
C GLN A 6 -26.53 19.75 -1.62
N HIS A 7 -26.82 20.91 -1.07
CA HIS A 7 -25.80 21.86 -0.63
C HIS A 7 -25.42 21.53 0.81
N PHE A 8 -24.41 20.68 0.99
CA PHE A 8 -23.91 20.35 2.31
C PHE A 8 -23.19 21.56 2.95
N LYS A 9 -23.39 21.77 4.25
CA LYS A 9 -22.71 22.82 5.04
C LYS A 9 -21.29 22.42 5.40
N ARG A 10 -21.07 21.12 5.67
CA ARG A 10 -19.77 20.58 6.12
C ARG A 10 -19.49 19.22 5.49
N THR A 11 -18.23 18.81 5.55
CA THR A 11 -17.79 17.51 5.04
C THR A 11 -17.02 16.75 6.10
N LEU A 12 -17.49 15.55 6.42
CA LEU A 12 -16.78 14.56 7.23
C LEU A 12 -16.02 13.61 6.29
N ILE A 13 -14.72 13.55 6.43
CA ILE A 13 -13.84 12.63 5.70
C ILE A 13 -13.28 11.62 6.69
N THR A 14 -13.40 10.35 6.38
CA THR A 14 -12.70 9.27 7.09
C THR A 14 -11.80 8.51 6.15
N SER A 15 -10.77 7.88 6.69
CA SER A 15 -9.91 6.93 5.98
C SER A 15 -9.87 5.60 6.73
N ALA A 16 -9.84 4.48 5.99
CA ALA A 16 -9.80 3.15 6.61
C ALA A 16 -8.70 3.08 7.67
N LEU A 17 -9.06 2.57 8.86
CA LEU A 17 -8.12 2.47 9.97
C LEU A 17 -7.08 1.38 9.68
N PRO A 18 -5.78 1.67 9.69
CA PRO A 18 -4.76 0.63 9.54
C PRO A 18 -4.64 -0.20 10.79
N TYR A 19 -4.39 -1.50 10.65
CA TYR A 19 -4.07 -2.37 11.78
C TYR A 19 -2.76 -1.95 12.45
N ALA A 20 -2.81 -1.76 13.79
CA ALA A 20 -1.61 -1.43 14.59
C ALA A 20 -0.79 -2.68 14.92
N ASN A 21 -0.43 -3.48 13.91
CA ASN A 21 0.40 -4.67 14.03
C ASN A 21 1.68 -4.61 13.18
N GLY A 22 1.92 -3.50 12.51
CA GLY A 22 3.06 -3.28 11.64
C GLY A 22 3.14 -1.85 11.12
N PRO A 23 4.25 -1.46 10.47
CA PRO A 23 4.35 -0.16 9.81
C PRO A 23 3.43 -0.10 8.59
N VAL A 24 3.13 1.10 8.12
CA VAL A 24 2.41 1.34 6.87
C VAL A 24 3.37 1.47 5.69
N HIS A 25 2.92 1.03 4.50
CA HIS A 25 3.70 1.06 3.28
C HIS A 25 3.05 1.90 2.18
N ILE A 26 3.77 2.11 1.07
CA ILE A 26 3.30 2.93 -0.07
C ILE A 26 1.94 2.52 -0.61
N GLY A 27 1.59 1.21 -0.59
CA GLY A 27 0.28 0.73 -1.04
C GLY A 27 -0.87 1.24 -0.17
N HIS A 28 -0.70 1.24 1.16
CA HIS A 28 -1.66 1.85 2.08
C HIS A 28 -1.80 3.35 1.80
N PHE A 29 -0.67 4.04 1.63
CA PHE A 29 -0.66 5.48 1.43
C PHE A 29 -1.35 5.87 0.12
N ALA A 30 -0.96 5.27 -1.00
CA ALA A 30 -1.55 5.54 -2.31
C ALA A 30 -3.03 5.14 -2.41
N GLY A 31 -3.41 4.04 -1.73
CA GLY A 31 -4.77 3.51 -1.78
C GLY A 31 -5.78 4.30 -0.97
N VAL A 32 -5.37 4.86 0.18
CA VAL A 32 -6.31 5.38 1.17
C VAL A 32 -5.96 6.80 1.65
N TYR A 33 -4.78 6.98 2.27
CA TYR A 33 -4.50 8.20 3.07
C TYR A 33 -4.13 9.39 2.20
N LEU A 34 -3.38 9.18 1.14
CA LEU A 34 -2.97 10.25 0.22
C LEU A 34 -4.18 10.85 -0.54
N PRO A 35 -5.07 10.07 -1.16
CA PRO A 35 -6.26 10.63 -1.81
C PRO A 35 -7.20 11.34 -0.82
N ALA A 36 -7.37 10.82 0.40
CA ALA A 36 -8.16 11.46 1.45
C ALA A 36 -7.56 12.83 1.86
N ASP A 37 -6.23 12.89 2.06
CA ASP A 37 -5.53 14.12 2.40
C ASP A 37 -5.59 15.16 1.28
N ILE A 38 -5.39 14.75 0.02
CA ILE A 38 -5.53 15.63 -1.14
C ILE A 38 -6.92 16.25 -1.16
N TYR A 39 -7.97 15.46 -0.95
CA TYR A 39 -9.35 15.96 -0.99
C TYR A 39 -9.67 16.87 0.20
N ALA A 40 -9.22 16.52 1.40
CA ALA A 40 -9.37 17.35 2.59
C ALA A 40 -8.70 18.73 2.43
N ARG A 41 -7.48 18.76 1.90
CA ARG A 41 -6.75 20.01 1.61
C ARG A 41 -7.45 20.84 0.56
N TYR A 42 -7.89 20.22 -0.53
CA TYR A 42 -8.64 20.90 -1.59
C TYR A 42 -9.90 21.58 -1.03
N LEU A 43 -10.73 20.86 -0.27
CA LEU A 43 -11.94 21.43 0.32
C LEU A 43 -11.66 22.58 1.30
N ARG A 44 -10.59 22.45 2.11
CA ARG A 44 -10.18 23.53 3.04
C ARG A 44 -9.73 24.78 2.29
N LEU A 45 -8.99 24.63 1.18
CA LEU A 45 -8.65 25.75 0.31
C LEU A 45 -9.89 26.39 -0.33
N CYS A 46 -10.95 25.59 -0.58
CA CYS A 46 -12.27 26.11 -1.03
C CYS A 46 -13.06 26.79 0.11
N GLY A 47 -12.50 26.94 1.32
CA GLY A 47 -13.18 27.54 2.47
C GLY A 47 -14.32 26.67 3.02
N ARG A 48 -14.34 25.37 2.73
CA ARG A 48 -15.34 24.44 3.25
C ARG A 48 -15.01 24.03 4.68
N ASP A 49 -16.07 23.81 5.47
CA ASP A 49 -15.96 23.21 6.80
C ASP A 49 -15.68 21.72 6.67
N VAL A 50 -14.50 21.28 7.07
CA VAL A 50 -13.99 19.91 6.86
C VAL A 50 -13.46 19.33 8.15
N LEU A 51 -13.89 18.12 8.47
CA LEU A 51 -13.34 17.29 9.52
C LEU A 51 -12.72 16.03 8.90
N PHE A 52 -11.41 15.85 9.04
CA PHE A 52 -10.68 14.68 8.54
C PHE A 52 -10.24 13.78 9.69
N VAL A 53 -10.87 12.62 9.80
CA VAL A 53 -10.74 11.66 10.91
C VAL A 53 -9.91 10.47 10.48
N GLY A 54 -8.87 10.17 11.25
CA GLY A 54 -8.05 8.96 11.16
C GLY A 54 -7.89 8.27 12.49
N GLY A 55 -7.22 7.14 12.49
CA GLY A 55 -6.90 6.36 13.68
C GLY A 55 -6.33 5.00 13.31
N SER A 56 -6.01 4.19 14.32
CA SER A 56 -5.56 2.81 14.16
C SER A 56 -6.60 1.81 14.65
N ASP A 57 -6.73 0.71 13.91
CA ASP A 57 -7.47 -0.48 14.33
C ASP A 57 -6.55 -1.35 15.19
N GLU A 58 -6.95 -1.59 16.44
CA GLU A 58 -6.11 -2.19 17.47
C GLU A 58 -6.66 -3.47 18.06
N HIS A 59 -7.71 -4.01 17.48
CA HIS A 59 -8.33 -5.26 17.89
C HIS A 59 -8.13 -6.37 16.85
N GLY A 60 -8.40 -7.62 17.26
CA GLY A 60 -8.39 -8.78 16.37
C GLY A 60 -7.14 -9.66 16.46
N VAL A 61 -7.28 -10.82 15.84
CA VAL A 61 -6.33 -11.95 15.90
C VAL A 61 -4.90 -11.62 15.41
N PRO A 62 -4.67 -10.81 14.36
CA PRO A 62 -3.30 -10.52 13.91
C PRO A 62 -2.42 -9.87 14.97
N ILE A 63 -3.02 -9.06 15.86
CA ILE A 63 -2.30 -8.37 16.94
C ILE A 63 -1.90 -9.38 18.02
N THR A 64 -2.83 -10.25 18.44
CA THR A 64 -2.55 -11.26 19.45
C THR A 64 -1.55 -12.32 18.99
N LEU A 65 -1.60 -12.72 17.71
CA LEU A 65 -0.59 -13.61 17.11
C LEU A 65 0.80 -12.96 17.13
N ARG A 66 0.88 -11.68 16.79
CA ARG A 66 2.15 -10.95 16.82
C ARG A 66 2.67 -10.81 18.25
N ALA A 67 1.82 -10.45 19.19
CA ALA A 67 2.18 -10.36 20.61
C ALA A 67 2.74 -11.68 21.14
N LYS A 68 2.06 -12.81 20.85
CA LYS A 68 2.55 -14.17 21.22
C LYS A 68 3.91 -14.46 20.57
N LYS A 69 4.09 -14.15 19.30
CA LYS A 69 5.37 -14.36 18.58
C LYS A 69 6.52 -13.54 19.16
N GLU A 70 6.25 -12.32 19.61
CA GLU A 70 7.25 -11.41 20.18
C GLU A 70 7.40 -11.57 21.71
N GLY A 71 6.56 -12.36 22.38
CA GLY A 71 6.59 -12.57 23.85
C GLY A 71 6.19 -11.34 24.64
N VAL A 72 5.32 -10.49 24.10
CA VAL A 72 4.82 -9.24 24.73
C VAL A 72 3.30 -9.26 24.80
N THR A 73 2.68 -8.24 25.41
CA THR A 73 1.23 -8.09 25.46
C THR A 73 0.67 -7.51 24.15
N PRO A 74 -0.60 -7.76 23.81
CA PRO A 74 -1.27 -7.08 22.69
C PRO A 74 -1.21 -5.54 22.82
N GLN A 75 -1.32 -5.01 24.05
CA GLN A 75 -1.21 -3.58 24.31
C GLN A 75 0.17 -3.01 23.92
N ASP A 76 1.27 -3.72 24.22
CA ASP A 76 2.62 -3.29 23.82
C ASP A 76 2.77 -3.20 22.30
N ILE A 77 2.14 -4.12 21.56
CA ILE A 77 2.14 -4.11 20.09
C ILE A 77 1.42 -2.87 19.57
N VAL A 78 0.18 -2.66 20.01
CA VAL A 78 -0.64 -1.56 19.49
C VAL A 78 -0.09 -0.18 19.89
N ASP A 79 0.46 -0.03 21.09
CA ASP A 79 1.09 1.23 21.54
C ASP A 79 2.28 1.59 20.65
N ARG A 80 3.14 0.62 20.34
CA ARG A 80 4.29 0.80 19.48
C ARG A 80 3.89 1.20 18.07
N TYR A 81 2.96 0.45 17.45
CA TYR A 81 2.60 0.69 16.06
C TYR A 81 1.65 1.86 15.87
N HIS A 82 0.77 2.14 16.83
CA HIS A 82 0.00 3.39 16.83
C HIS A 82 0.91 4.61 16.78
N ALA A 83 1.89 4.68 17.69
CA ALA A 83 2.84 5.79 17.76
C ALA A 83 3.65 5.92 16.47
N LEU A 84 4.17 4.80 15.92
CA LEU A 84 4.92 4.77 14.68
C LEU A 84 4.10 5.26 13.48
N ILE A 85 2.87 4.76 13.33
CA ILE A 85 2.00 5.11 12.20
C ILE A 85 1.58 6.59 12.29
N LYS A 86 1.20 7.05 13.48
CA LYS A 86 0.83 8.45 13.74
C LYS A 86 1.97 9.41 13.37
N ASP A 87 3.20 9.13 13.86
CA ASP A 87 4.39 9.91 13.51
C ASP A 87 4.67 9.88 12.00
N THR A 88 4.58 8.71 11.39
CA THR A 88 4.82 8.54 9.95
C THR A 88 3.85 9.41 9.12
N PHE A 89 2.57 9.38 9.42
CA PHE A 89 1.59 10.23 8.73
C PHE A 89 1.82 11.72 8.96
N ALA A 90 2.15 12.13 10.17
CA ALA A 90 2.49 13.52 10.48
C ALA A 90 3.71 13.99 9.68
N ARG A 91 4.77 13.19 9.62
CA ARG A 91 5.98 13.49 8.84
C ARG A 91 5.73 13.51 7.32
N PHE A 92 4.75 12.76 6.81
CA PHE A 92 4.28 12.87 5.41
C PHE A 92 3.31 14.03 5.17
N GLY A 93 2.97 14.78 6.23
CA GLY A 93 2.07 15.92 6.13
C GLY A 93 0.60 15.53 5.91
N VAL A 94 0.17 14.33 6.32
CA VAL A 94 -1.26 13.99 6.29
C VAL A 94 -2.00 14.85 7.30
N SER A 95 -2.99 15.60 6.83
CA SER A 95 -3.64 16.70 7.57
C SER A 95 -4.85 16.26 8.39
N PHE A 96 -4.76 15.13 9.10
CA PHE A 96 -5.79 14.71 10.04
C PHE A 96 -6.10 15.78 11.09
N ASP A 97 -7.38 16.04 11.36
CA ASP A 97 -7.78 16.82 12.53
C ASP A 97 -7.67 15.99 13.81
N VAL A 98 -7.88 14.68 13.71
CA VAL A 98 -7.67 13.69 14.77
C VAL A 98 -7.12 12.39 14.22
N TYR A 99 -6.13 11.83 14.90
CA TYR A 99 -5.64 10.47 14.71
C TYR A 99 -5.65 9.77 16.05
N SER A 100 -6.68 8.96 16.32
CA SER A 100 -6.87 8.25 17.57
C SER A 100 -6.80 6.72 17.40
N ARG A 101 -7.47 5.93 18.25
CA ARG A 101 -7.28 4.48 18.34
C ARG A 101 -8.50 3.75 18.86
N THR A 102 -8.71 2.50 18.43
CA THR A 102 -9.85 1.70 18.88
C THR A 102 -9.65 1.09 20.28
N SER A 103 -8.44 1.04 20.83
CA SER A 103 -8.21 0.64 22.23
C SER A 103 -8.44 1.76 23.26
N SER A 104 -8.90 2.96 22.83
CA SER A 104 -9.20 4.06 23.76
C SER A 104 -10.47 3.77 24.58
N GLU A 105 -10.51 4.31 25.82
CA GLU A 105 -11.70 4.19 26.67
C GLU A 105 -12.96 4.83 26.05
N VAL A 106 -12.78 5.93 25.29
CA VAL A 106 -13.89 6.58 24.58
C VAL A 106 -14.46 5.64 23.56
N HIS A 107 -13.62 4.94 22.81
CA HIS A 107 -14.06 3.98 21.82
C HIS A 107 -14.74 2.78 22.47
N HIS A 108 -14.16 2.20 23.53
CA HIS A 108 -14.76 1.06 24.24
C HIS A 108 -16.18 1.37 24.74
N ARG A 109 -16.39 2.56 25.30
CA ARG A 109 -17.74 3.00 25.72
C ARG A 109 -18.66 3.17 24.52
N MET A 110 -18.22 3.87 23.48
CA MET A 110 -19.03 4.14 22.29
C MET A 110 -19.46 2.85 21.58
N ALA A 111 -18.55 1.92 21.38
CA ALA A 111 -18.86 0.64 20.73
C ALA A 111 -19.78 -0.25 21.60
N SER A 112 -19.56 -0.25 22.93
CA SER A 112 -20.45 -0.95 23.85
C SER A 112 -21.87 -0.37 23.84
N ASP A 113 -22.00 0.96 23.85
CA ASP A 113 -23.31 1.64 23.82
C ASP A 113 -23.99 1.45 22.46
N PHE A 114 -23.23 1.44 21.37
CA PHE A 114 -23.75 1.17 20.03
C PHE A 114 -24.31 -0.27 19.94
N PHE A 115 -23.55 -1.25 20.45
CA PHE A 115 -24.00 -2.64 20.51
C PHE A 115 -25.27 -2.79 21.36
N ARG A 116 -25.30 -2.21 22.58
CA ARG A 116 -26.49 -2.25 23.45
C ARG A 116 -27.72 -1.65 22.78
N THR A 117 -27.55 -0.51 22.10
CA THR A 117 -28.64 0.14 21.37
C THR A 117 -29.28 -0.79 20.34
N LEU A 118 -28.45 -1.51 19.58
CA LEU A 118 -28.94 -2.49 18.61
C LEU A 118 -29.55 -3.73 19.29
N TYR A 119 -28.97 -4.19 20.40
CA TYR A 119 -29.45 -5.31 21.18
C TYR A 119 -30.85 -5.00 21.79
N ASP A 120 -30.99 -3.86 22.44
CA ASP A 120 -32.23 -3.42 23.06
C ASP A 120 -33.36 -3.18 22.02
N LYS A 121 -33.03 -2.81 20.81
CA LYS A 121 -33.95 -2.74 19.67
C LYS A 121 -34.32 -4.08 19.08
N GLY A 122 -33.71 -5.18 19.55
CA GLY A 122 -33.96 -6.54 19.03
C GLY A 122 -33.44 -6.74 17.59
N VAL A 123 -32.39 -6.01 17.18
CA VAL A 123 -31.84 -6.11 15.83
C VAL A 123 -31.09 -7.44 15.63
N PHE A 124 -30.37 -7.90 16.64
CA PHE A 124 -29.53 -9.09 16.52
C PHE A 124 -30.29 -10.40 16.54
N ILE A 125 -29.84 -11.37 15.77
CA ILE A 125 -30.23 -12.77 15.86
C ILE A 125 -29.23 -13.51 16.77
N GLU A 126 -29.68 -14.12 17.84
CA GLU A 126 -28.84 -15.00 18.65
C GLU A 126 -28.85 -16.43 18.05
N LYS A 127 -27.64 -16.97 17.83
CA LYS A 127 -27.50 -18.27 17.20
C LYS A 127 -26.36 -19.07 17.82
N GLU A 128 -26.60 -20.31 18.15
CA GLU A 128 -25.56 -21.28 18.44
C GLU A 128 -25.00 -21.87 17.14
N SER A 129 -23.69 -22.04 17.09
CA SER A 129 -22.98 -22.64 15.96
C SER A 129 -21.79 -23.45 16.43
N GLU A 130 -21.50 -24.52 15.71
CA GLU A 130 -20.31 -25.33 15.93
C GLU A 130 -19.08 -24.56 15.38
N GLN A 131 -18.05 -24.40 16.22
CA GLN A 131 -16.80 -23.77 15.84
C GLN A 131 -15.60 -24.61 16.29
N TYR A 132 -14.46 -24.42 15.63
CA TYR A 132 -13.23 -25.12 15.98
C TYR A 132 -12.68 -24.64 17.33
N TYR A 133 -12.30 -25.57 18.16
CA TYR A 133 -11.72 -25.37 19.48
C TYR A 133 -10.39 -26.11 19.58
N ASP A 134 -9.38 -25.46 20.10
CA ASP A 134 -8.06 -26.04 20.38
C ASP A 134 -8.05 -26.52 21.85
N GLU A 135 -8.01 -27.85 22.07
CA GLU A 135 -7.98 -28.40 23.40
C GLU A 135 -6.68 -28.20 24.16
N GLU A 136 -5.55 -28.08 23.41
CA GLU A 136 -4.23 -27.81 24.00
C GLU A 136 -4.10 -26.37 24.45
N ALA A 137 -4.58 -25.44 23.62
CA ALA A 137 -4.56 -24.01 23.92
C ALA A 137 -5.74 -23.57 24.79
N GLY A 138 -6.78 -24.41 24.95
CA GLY A 138 -7.95 -24.12 25.75
C GLY A 138 -8.84 -23.00 25.22
N GLN A 139 -8.85 -22.75 23.89
CA GLN A 139 -9.60 -21.66 23.30
C GLN A 139 -10.22 -21.99 21.95
N PHE A 140 -11.26 -21.23 21.57
CA PHE A 140 -11.83 -21.28 20.23
C PHE A 140 -10.85 -20.70 19.20
N LEU A 141 -10.92 -21.25 17.96
CA LEU A 141 -10.07 -20.85 16.85
C LEU A 141 -10.87 -19.98 15.86
N ALA A 142 -10.89 -18.69 16.11
CA ALA A 142 -11.50 -17.74 15.20
C ALA A 142 -10.52 -17.32 14.09
N ASP A 143 -11.06 -17.12 12.90
CA ASP A 143 -10.37 -16.43 11.79
C ASP A 143 -8.94 -16.98 11.52
N ARG A 144 -7.91 -16.18 11.85
CA ARG A 144 -6.48 -16.51 11.60
C ARG A 144 -5.83 -17.41 12.65
N TYR A 145 -6.57 -17.81 13.68
CA TYR A 145 -6.10 -18.85 14.61
C TYR A 145 -6.17 -20.25 14.02
N ILE A 146 -6.82 -20.41 12.84
CA ILE A 146 -6.91 -21.68 12.15
C ILE A 146 -6.32 -21.55 10.75
N THR A 147 -5.58 -22.57 10.34
CA THR A 147 -5.00 -22.71 9.02
C THR A 147 -5.36 -24.05 8.41
N GLY A 148 -5.34 -24.15 7.09
CA GLY A 148 -5.61 -25.39 6.40
C GLY A 148 -5.46 -25.22 4.89
N THR A 149 -5.85 -26.25 4.12
CA THR A 149 -5.78 -26.18 2.66
C THR A 149 -7.02 -25.49 2.11
N CYS A 150 -6.81 -24.47 1.28
CA CYS A 150 -7.88 -23.74 0.60
C CYS A 150 -8.61 -24.69 -0.38
N PRO A 151 -9.95 -24.83 -0.31
CA PRO A 151 -10.71 -25.68 -1.22
C PRO A 151 -10.72 -25.17 -2.67
N HIS A 152 -10.45 -23.88 -2.91
CA HIS A 152 -10.50 -23.26 -4.23
C HIS A 152 -9.19 -23.33 -5.01
N CYS A 153 -8.02 -23.10 -4.35
CA CYS A 153 -6.75 -23.02 -5.05
C CYS A 153 -5.69 -24.01 -4.54
N GLY A 154 -5.98 -24.86 -3.57
CA GLY A 154 -5.07 -25.84 -3.01
C GLY A 154 -3.91 -25.25 -2.18
N ASN A 155 -3.97 -23.98 -1.78
CA ASN A 155 -2.98 -23.40 -0.88
C ASN A 155 -3.06 -24.07 0.49
N GLU A 156 -2.00 -24.71 0.93
CA GLU A 156 -1.95 -25.47 2.21
C GLU A 156 -1.89 -24.58 3.47
N HIS A 157 -1.70 -23.26 3.27
CA HIS A 157 -1.56 -22.26 4.33
C HIS A 157 -2.65 -21.17 4.25
N ALA A 158 -3.88 -21.54 3.87
CA ALA A 158 -5.01 -20.61 3.91
C ALA A 158 -5.47 -20.41 5.35
N TYR A 159 -5.85 -19.17 5.69
CA TYR A 159 -6.49 -18.85 6.97
C TYR A 159 -8.00 -19.09 6.92
N GLY A 160 -8.62 -19.20 8.10
CA GLY A 160 -10.04 -19.47 8.22
C GLY A 160 -10.96 -18.34 7.76
N ASP A 161 -10.45 -17.11 7.61
CA ASP A 161 -11.20 -15.95 7.12
C ASP A 161 -10.98 -15.68 5.63
N GLN A 162 -9.78 -15.95 5.13
CA GLN A 162 -9.40 -15.67 3.75
C GLN A 162 -8.18 -16.46 3.30
N CYS A 163 -8.16 -16.87 2.04
CA CYS A 163 -6.96 -17.41 1.42
C CYS A 163 -6.09 -16.27 0.88
N GLU A 164 -4.88 -16.08 1.42
CA GLU A 164 -3.95 -15.02 0.98
C GLU A 164 -3.46 -15.21 -0.47
N ARG A 165 -3.47 -16.45 -0.99
CA ARG A 165 -3.04 -16.75 -2.35
C ARG A 165 -4.06 -16.36 -3.42
N CYS A 166 -5.33 -16.77 -3.26
CA CYS A 166 -6.37 -16.51 -4.26
C CYS A 166 -7.34 -15.38 -3.86
N GLY A 167 -7.25 -14.86 -2.63
CA GLY A 167 -8.09 -13.78 -2.15
C GLY A 167 -9.53 -14.17 -1.80
N THR A 168 -9.89 -15.47 -1.90
CA THR A 168 -11.24 -15.94 -1.61
C THR A 168 -11.52 -15.85 -0.12
N SER A 169 -12.67 -15.26 0.26
CA SER A 169 -13.18 -15.30 1.63
C SER A 169 -13.61 -16.73 1.98
N LEU A 170 -13.22 -17.19 3.15
CA LEU A 170 -13.46 -18.55 3.64
C LEU A 170 -14.21 -18.53 4.97
N SER A 171 -14.89 -19.62 5.27
CA SER A 171 -15.26 -19.98 6.64
C SER A 171 -14.23 -20.97 7.18
N PRO A 172 -13.89 -20.94 8.49
CA PRO A 172 -12.99 -21.93 9.07
C PRO A 172 -13.36 -23.37 8.77
N THR A 173 -14.65 -23.67 8.68
CA THR A 173 -15.20 -25.01 8.41
C THR A 173 -15.03 -25.48 6.95
N GLU A 174 -14.67 -24.58 6.03
CA GLU A 174 -14.41 -24.93 4.63
C GLU A 174 -12.97 -25.39 4.38
N LEU A 175 -12.06 -25.11 5.34
CA LEU A 175 -10.67 -25.52 5.21
C LEU A 175 -10.52 -27.04 5.21
N ILE A 176 -9.72 -27.56 4.30
CA ILE A 176 -9.34 -28.97 4.26
C ILE A 176 -8.14 -29.17 5.21
N ASN A 177 -8.20 -30.23 6.05
CA ASN A 177 -7.18 -30.53 7.06
C ASN A 177 -6.87 -29.35 7.99
N PRO A 178 -7.86 -28.79 8.72
CA PRO A 178 -7.66 -27.63 9.56
C PRO A 178 -6.67 -27.93 10.71
N ARG A 179 -5.85 -26.92 11.04
CA ARG A 179 -4.86 -26.96 12.12
C ARG A 179 -4.92 -25.67 12.93
N SER A 180 -4.73 -25.79 14.23
CA SER A 180 -4.54 -24.64 15.09
C SER A 180 -3.23 -23.91 14.71
N ALA A 181 -3.30 -22.60 14.47
CA ALA A 181 -2.11 -21.77 14.30
C ALA A 181 -1.38 -21.49 15.63
N ILE A 182 -1.97 -21.90 16.76
CA ILE A 182 -1.44 -21.68 18.11
C ILE A 182 -0.61 -22.89 18.57
N SER A 183 -1.20 -24.08 18.55
CA SER A 183 -0.58 -25.32 19.03
C SER A 183 -0.11 -26.24 17.91
N GLY A 184 -0.62 -26.07 16.68
CA GLY A 184 -0.41 -26.99 15.55
C GLY A 184 -1.31 -28.24 15.61
N SER A 185 -2.10 -28.41 16.68
CA SER A 185 -3.00 -29.56 16.86
C SER A 185 -4.17 -29.57 15.87
N ALA A 186 -4.80 -30.73 15.68
CA ALA A 186 -6.07 -30.82 14.98
C ALA A 186 -7.19 -30.34 15.92
N PRO A 187 -7.99 -29.33 15.54
CA PRO A 187 -9.03 -28.79 16.40
C PRO A 187 -10.25 -29.70 16.44
N VAL A 188 -11.05 -29.58 17.51
CA VAL A 188 -12.35 -30.23 17.68
C VAL A 188 -13.47 -29.24 17.48
N MET A 189 -14.68 -29.72 17.15
CA MET A 189 -15.87 -28.86 17.06
C MET A 189 -16.52 -28.72 18.46
N ARG A 190 -16.84 -27.46 18.83
CA ARG A 190 -17.62 -27.14 20.04
C ARG A 190 -18.69 -26.11 19.74
N SER A 191 -19.85 -26.23 20.39
CA SER A 191 -20.93 -25.26 20.27
C SER A 191 -20.57 -23.96 21.02
N THR A 192 -20.85 -22.83 20.37
CA THR A 192 -20.73 -21.50 20.97
C THR A 192 -21.85 -20.60 20.46
N LYS A 193 -22.29 -19.65 21.29
CA LYS A 193 -23.37 -18.71 20.98
C LYS A 193 -22.80 -17.40 20.55
N HIS A 194 -23.33 -16.82 19.44
CA HIS A 194 -22.95 -15.50 18.92
C HIS A 194 -24.19 -14.67 18.55
N TRP A 195 -23.98 -13.37 18.45
CA TRP A 195 -24.94 -12.39 17.94
C TRP A 195 -24.64 -12.11 16.47
N TYR A 196 -25.71 -12.05 15.65
CA TYR A 196 -25.60 -11.87 14.20
C TYR A 196 -26.39 -10.64 13.77
N LEU A 197 -25.75 -9.77 12.98
CA LEU A 197 -26.43 -8.69 12.27
C LEU A 197 -27.14 -9.29 11.04
N PRO A 198 -28.50 -9.17 10.94
CA PRO A 198 -29.27 -9.80 9.87
C PRO A 198 -29.19 -8.99 8.56
N LEU A 199 -28.06 -9.05 7.86
CA LEU A 199 -27.84 -8.28 6.61
C LEU A 199 -28.89 -8.57 5.54
N ASP A 200 -29.40 -9.77 5.48
CA ASP A 200 -30.48 -10.23 4.59
C ASP A 200 -31.77 -9.41 4.76
N GLN A 201 -32.12 -9.03 5.98
CA GLN A 201 -33.30 -8.20 6.26
C GLN A 201 -33.12 -6.74 5.76
N TYR A 202 -31.90 -6.27 5.66
CA TYR A 202 -31.57 -4.92 5.16
C TYR A 202 -31.24 -4.91 3.66
N GLU A 203 -31.21 -6.05 2.97
CA GLU A 203 -30.90 -6.15 1.55
C GLU A 203 -31.80 -5.25 0.66
N PRO A 204 -33.14 -5.17 0.85
CA PRO A 204 -33.98 -4.28 0.06
C PRO A 204 -33.60 -2.80 0.18
N PHE A 205 -33.25 -2.36 1.39
CA PHE A 205 -32.75 -1.02 1.62
C PHE A 205 -31.41 -0.78 0.90
N LEU A 206 -30.45 -1.71 1.04
CA LEU A 206 -29.14 -1.61 0.42
C LEU A 206 -29.21 -1.61 -1.11
N ARG A 207 -30.12 -2.42 -1.69
CA ARG A 207 -30.36 -2.42 -3.14
C ARG A 207 -30.86 -1.08 -3.62
N GLN A 208 -31.85 -0.49 -2.95
CA GLN A 208 -32.35 0.84 -3.30
C GLN A 208 -31.25 1.89 -3.14
N TRP A 209 -30.60 1.95 -2.00
CA TRP A 209 -29.62 2.96 -1.67
C TRP A 209 -28.37 2.90 -2.57
N ILE A 210 -27.80 1.69 -2.80
CA ILE A 210 -26.58 1.56 -3.61
C ILE A 210 -26.89 1.56 -5.10
N LEU A 211 -27.84 0.70 -5.54
CA LEU A 211 -28.02 0.43 -6.97
C LEU A 211 -28.91 1.46 -7.69
N GLU A 212 -29.76 2.19 -6.94
CA GLU A 212 -30.64 3.17 -7.54
C GLU A 212 -30.25 4.62 -7.16
N ASP A 213 -29.93 4.88 -5.90
CA ASP A 213 -29.69 6.24 -5.41
C ASP A 213 -28.23 6.68 -5.61
N HIS A 214 -27.26 5.75 -5.74
CA HIS A 214 -25.82 6.03 -5.85
C HIS A 214 -25.15 5.37 -7.08
N LYS A 215 -25.77 5.50 -8.25
CA LYS A 215 -25.21 5.01 -9.53
C LYS A 215 -23.92 5.72 -9.95
N GLU A 216 -23.66 6.89 -9.40
CA GLU A 216 -22.47 7.72 -9.65
C GLU A 216 -21.24 7.25 -8.90
N TRP A 217 -21.36 6.32 -7.95
CA TRP A 217 -20.19 5.76 -7.27
C TRP A 217 -19.22 5.11 -8.25
N LYS A 218 -17.95 5.07 -7.87
CA LYS A 218 -16.92 4.44 -8.72
C LYS A 218 -17.34 3.05 -9.19
N PRO A 219 -17.04 2.67 -10.46
CA PRO A 219 -17.49 1.39 -11.03
C PRO A 219 -17.04 0.15 -10.23
N ASN A 220 -15.86 0.18 -9.62
CA ASN A 220 -15.38 -0.91 -8.78
C ASN A 220 -16.21 -1.06 -7.50
N VAL A 221 -16.55 0.04 -6.85
CA VAL A 221 -17.41 0.04 -5.65
C VAL A 221 -18.81 -0.45 -5.99
N TYR A 222 -19.44 0.17 -7.00
CA TYR A 222 -20.77 -0.22 -7.46
C TYR A 222 -20.83 -1.69 -7.89
N GLY A 223 -19.85 -2.13 -8.70
CA GLY A 223 -19.80 -3.49 -9.21
C GLY A 223 -19.60 -4.55 -8.12
N GLN A 224 -18.74 -4.28 -7.14
CA GLN A 224 -18.53 -5.20 -6.02
C GLN A 224 -19.77 -5.28 -5.11
N CYS A 225 -20.38 -4.15 -4.79
CA CYS A 225 -21.64 -4.13 -4.01
C CYS A 225 -22.75 -4.89 -4.73
N LYS A 226 -22.92 -4.64 -6.04
CA LYS A 226 -23.90 -5.35 -6.86
C LYS A 226 -23.66 -6.87 -6.83
N SER A 227 -22.42 -7.31 -6.97
CA SER A 227 -22.08 -8.74 -6.92
C SER A 227 -22.46 -9.37 -5.58
N TRP A 228 -22.19 -8.71 -4.47
CA TRP A 228 -22.59 -9.20 -3.14
C TRP A 228 -24.12 -9.27 -2.96
N LEU A 229 -24.81 -8.24 -3.39
CA LEU A 229 -26.28 -8.21 -3.34
C LEU A 229 -26.90 -9.28 -4.25
N ASP A 230 -26.35 -9.53 -5.43
CA ASP A 230 -26.85 -10.55 -6.35
C ASP A 230 -26.62 -11.98 -5.84
N MET A 231 -25.59 -12.23 -5.02
CA MET A 231 -25.38 -13.50 -4.32
C MET A 231 -26.36 -13.73 -3.16
N GLY A 232 -27.04 -12.69 -2.68
CA GLY A 232 -27.90 -12.69 -1.50
C GLY A 232 -27.11 -12.57 -0.21
N LEU A 233 -27.47 -11.60 0.61
CA LEU A 233 -26.81 -11.35 1.88
C LEU A 233 -27.21 -12.39 2.94
N GLN A 234 -26.27 -12.69 3.85
CA GLN A 234 -26.49 -13.60 4.97
C GLN A 234 -26.23 -12.89 6.29
N PRO A 235 -26.89 -13.32 7.39
CA PRO A 235 -26.58 -12.81 8.72
C PRO A 235 -25.10 -12.97 9.07
N ARG A 236 -24.49 -11.93 9.63
CA ARG A 236 -23.05 -11.90 9.93
C ARG A 236 -22.82 -11.80 11.44
N ALA A 237 -21.98 -12.68 11.98
CA ALA A 237 -21.64 -12.65 13.40
C ALA A 237 -20.88 -11.37 13.75
N VAL A 238 -21.28 -10.70 14.84
CA VAL A 238 -20.71 -9.45 15.36
C VAL A 238 -19.96 -9.65 16.67
N SER A 239 -19.77 -10.89 17.10
CA SER A 239 -18.98 -11.28 18.27
C SER A 239 -18.02 -12.41 17.95
N ARG A 240 -16.97 -12.55 18.77
CA ARG A 240 -15.96 -13.61 18.68
C ARG A 240 -15.58 -14.12 20.07
N ASP A 241 -15.20 -15.38 20.16
CA ASP A 241 -14.57 -15.96 21.35
C ASP A 241 -13.09 -15.63 21.35
N LEU A 242 -12.71 -14.49 21.91
CA LEU A 242 -11.35 -13.95 21.97
C LEU A 242 -11.14 -13.20 23.30
N ASP A 243 -9.88 -13.08 23.70
CA ASP A 243 -9.49 -12.37 24.93
C ASP A 243 -9.12 -10.90 24.71
N TRP A 244 -8.81 -10.52 23.44
CA TRP A 244 -8.39 -9.17 23.07
C TRP A 244 -9.43 -8.50 22.16
N GLY A 245 -10.05 -7.46 22.68
CA GLY A 245 -11.11 -6.70 22.03
C GLY A 245 -12.05 -6.06 23.06
N ILE A 246 -13.16 -5.51 22.61
CA ILE A 246 -14.18 -4.91 23.46
C ILE A 246 -15.11 -6.02 23.94
N PRO A 247 -15.26 -6.27 25.27
CA PRO A 247 -16.20 -7.25 25.77
C PRO A 247 -17.62 -7.01 25.29
N VAL A 248 -18.31 -8.06 24.89
CA VAL A 248 -19.73 -7.97 24.50
C VAL A 248 -20.54 -7.55 25.73
N PRO A 249 -21.27 -6.40 25.70
CA PRO A 249 -21.79 -5.76 26.90
C PRO A 249 -23.17 -6.26 27.34
N VAL A 250 -23.46 -7.54 27.18
CA VAL A 250 -24.77 -8.17 27.58
C VAL A 250 -24.56 -9.42 28.41
N GLU A 251 -25.57 -9.79 29.17
CA GLU A 251 -25.56 -10.99 30.05
C GLU A 251 -25.38 -12.27 29.23
N GLY A 252 -24.60 -13.23 29.74
CA GLY A 252 -24.30 -14.50 29.07
C GLY A 252 -23.29 -14.38 27.90
N ALA A 253 -22.52 -13.31 27.89
CA ALA A 253 -21.48 -13.07 26.86
C ALA A 253 -20.05 -13.19 27.40
N GLU A 254 -19.88 -13.91 28.54
CA GLU A 254 -18.55 -14.06 29.16
C GLU A 254 -17.56 -14.73 28.20
N GLY A 255 -16.33 -14.19 28.10
CA GLY A 255 -15.28 -14.68 27.21
C GLY A 255 -15.49 -14.32 25.73
N LYS A 256 -16.39 -13.37 25.45
CA LYS A 256 -16.67 -12.89 24.10
C LYS A 256 -16.38 -11.41 23.96
N VAL A 257 -15.84 -11.06 22.79
CA VAL A 257 -15.58 -9.66 22.39
C VAL A 257 -16.36 -9.32 21.12
N LEU A 258 -16.54 -8.03 20.88
CA LEU A 258 -17.05 -7.53 19.61
C LEU A 258 -16.12 -7.95 18.48
N TYR A 259 -16.70 -8.33 17.35
CA TYR A 259 -15.92 -8.63 16.15
C TYR A 259 -15.25 -7.35 15.61
N VAL A 260 -13.98 -7.40 15.31
CA VAL A 260 -13.18 -6.23 14.87
C VAL A 260 -13.83 -5.44 13.72
N TRP A 261 -14.47 -6.12 12.78
CA TRP A 261 -15.16 -5.45 11.66
C TRP A 261 -16.54 -4.85 12.04
N PHE A 262 -17.03 -5.10 13.25
CA PHE A 262 -18.15 -4.40 13.83
C PHE A 262 -17.69 -3.19 14.65
N ASP A 263 -16.63 -3.33 15.44
CA ASP A 263 -16.15 -2.24 16.29
C ASP A 263 -15.30 -1.20 15.55
N ALA A 264 -14.42 -1.61 14.62
CA ALA A 264 -13.51 -0.72 13.92
C ALA A 264 -14.20 0.48 13.23
N PRO A 265 -15.30 0.35 12.46
CA PRO A 265 -15.96 1.49 11.85
C PRO A 265 -16.61 2.43 12.88
N ILE A 266 -16.99 1.95 14.08
CA ILE A 266 -17.42 2.82 15.19
C ILE A 266 -16.25 3.70 15.65
N GLY A 267 -15.02 3.29 15.40
CA GLY A 267 -13.81 4.07 15.64
C GLY A 267 -13.83 5.46 15.00
N TYR A 268 -14.44 5.59 13.83
CA TYR A 268 -14.61 6.91 13.20
C TYR A 268 -15.48 7.83 14.06
N ILE A 269 -16.55 7.30 14.63
CA ILE A 269 -17.49 8.03 15.49
C ILE A 269 -16.80 8.42 16.80
N SER A 270 -16.15 7.47 17.45
CA SER A 270 -15.46 7.70 18.72
C SER A 270 -14.28 8.67 18.60
N ASN A 271 -13.50 8.59 17.52
CA ASN A 271 -12.41 9.52 17.25
C ASN A 271 -12.93 10.95 17.01
N THR A 272 -14.06 11.08 16.31
CA THR A 272 -14.76 12.36 16.14
C THR A 272 -15.20 12.90 17.49
N LYS A 273 -15.81 12.06 18.32
CA LYS A 273 -16.26 12.46 19.66
C LYS A 273 -15.09 12.91 20.53
N GLU A 274 -14.00 12.17 20.55
CA GLU A 274 -12.79 12.52 21.30
C GLU A 274 -12.28 13.93 20.92
N LEU A 275 -12.23 14.23 19.63
CA LEU A 275 -11.83 15.54 19.13
C LEU A 275 -12.81 16.65 19.55
N CYS A 276 -14.12 16.43 19.36
CA CYS A 276 -15.14 17.42 19.68
C CYS A 276 -15.19 17.69 21.19
N ASP A 277 -15.04 16.66 22.02
CA ASP A 277 -14.96 16.82 23.48
C ASP A 277 -13.70 17.60 23.91
N ALA A 278 -12.58 17.40 23.21
CA ALA A 278 -11.32 18.10 23.50
C ALA A 278 -11.29 19.54 22.97
N GLN A 279 -12.01 19.85 21.89
CA GLN A 279 -12.01 21.17 21.23
C GLN A 279 -13.44 21.61 20.84
N PRO A 280 -14.37 21.73 21.80
CA PRO A 280 -15.78 21.99 21.49
C PRO A 280 -16.03 23.34 20.81
N GLU A 281 -15.23 24.35 21.14
CA GLU A 281 -15.30 25.68 20.53
C GLU A 281 -15.06 25.66 19.00
N ARG A 282 -14.22 24.73 18.53
CA ARG A 282 -13.85 24.63 17.11
C ARG A 282 -14.73 23.68 16.34
N TYR A 283 -15.04 22.52 16.89
CA TYR A 283 -15.70 21.43 16.17
C TYR A 283 -17.16 21.22 16.57
N GLY A 284 -17.64 21.86 17.64
CA GLY A 284 -19.00 21.67 18.16
C GLY A 284 -19.23 20.27 18.71
N SER A 285 -20.47 19.77 18.57
CA SER A 285 -20.82 18.41 18.97
C SER A 285 -20.49 17.41 17.87
N TRP A 286 -20.05 16.21 18.28
CA TRP A 286 -19.81 15.11 17.35
C TRP A 286 -21.07 14.64 16.61
N GLU A 287 -22.26 14.78 17.21
CA GLU A 287 -23.55 14.48 16.58
C GLU A 287 -23.79 15.34 15.34
N THR A 288 -23.32 16.59 15.32
CA THR A 288 -23.40 17.47 14.17
C THR A 288 -22.70 16.88 12.94
N TRP A 289 -21.61 16.13 13.14
CA TRP A 289 -20.86 15.50 12.06
C TRP A 289 -21.49 14.17 11.61
N TRP A 290 -22.16 13.46 12.52
CA TRP A 290 -22.63 12.09 12.26
C TRP A 290 -24.14 11.94 12.12
N LYS A 291 -24.94 12.94 12.54
CA LYS A 291 -26.40 12.85 12.58
C LYS A 291 -27.12 13.98 11.84
N ASP A 292 -26.42 15.06 11.51
CA ASP A 292 -27.00 16.19 10.77
C ASP A 292 -26.98 15.91 9.25
N PRO A 293 -28.15 15.92 8.56
CA PRO A 293 -28.22 15.66 7.12
C PRO A 293 -27.52 16.74 6.25
N GLU A 294 -27.16 17.89 6.84
CA GLU A 294 -26.34 18.90 6.17
C GLU A 294 -24.84 18.58 6.18
N THR A 295 -24.45 17.43 6.73
CA THR A 295 -23.07 16.89 6.69
C THR A 295 -22.94 15.90 5.54
N ARG A 296 -21.96 16.15 4.68
CA ARG A 296 -21.52 15.19 3.65
C ARG A 296 -20.52 14.23 4.24
N MET A 297 -20.80 12.93 4.24
CA MET A 297 -19.89 11.90 4.76
C MET A 297 -19.20 11.16 3.62
N LEU A 298 -17.86 11.06 3.68
CA LEU A 298 -17.02 10.38 2.69
C LEU A 298 -16.09 9.38 3.37
N HIS A 299 -16.03 8.16 2.85
CA HIS A 299 -15.10 7.13 3.32
C HIS A 299 -14.07 6.81 2.25
N PHE A 300 -12.79 7.18 2.47
CA PHE A 300 -11.68 6.78 1.60
C PHE A 300 -11.12 5.43 2.06
N ILE A 301 -11.13 4.44 1.17
CA ILE A 301 -10.81 3.05 1.50
C ILE A 301 -10.04 2.34 0.38
N GLY A 302 -9.44 1.18 0.69
CA GLY A 302 -9.02 0.20 -0.32
C GLY A 302 -10.18 -0.70 -0.73
N LYS A 303 -10.08 -1.36 -1.89
CA LYS A 303 -11.14 -2.25 -2.43
C LYS A 303 -11.52 -3.40 -1.50
N ASP A 304 -10.61 -3.85 -0.67
CA ASP A 304 -10.81 -4.91 0.34
C ASP A 304 -11.79 -4.49 1.44
N ASN A 305 -12.01 -3.20 1.62
CA ASN A 305 -12.90 -2.64 2.63
C ASN A 305 -14.30 -2.24 2.09
N ILE A 306 -14.58 -2.42 0.79
CA ILE A 306 -15.83 -1.98 0.16
C ILE A 306 -17.05 -2.60 0.85
N VAL A 307 -17.04 -3.92 1.10
CA VAL A 307 -18.18 -4.61 1.72
C VAL A 307 -18.48 -4.07 3.12
N PHE A 308 -17.45 -3.74 3.88
CA PHE A 308 -17.62 -3.23 5.24
C PHE A 308 -18.16 -1.79 5.27
N HIS A 309 -17.72 -0.94 4.35
CA HIS A 309 -18.13 0.48 4.31
C HIS A 309 -19.39 0.73 3.48
N CYS A 310 -19.77 -0.18 2.58
CA CYS A 310 -20.95 -0.01 1.74
C CYS A 310 -22.12 -0.92 2.14
N ILE A 311 -21.87 -2.01 2.88
CA ILE A 311 -22.92 -2.97 3.26
C ILE A 311 -23.03 -3.06 4.79
N VAL A 312 -21.97 -3.48 5.50
CA VAL A 312 -22.03 -3.78 6.93
C VAL A 312 -22.25 -2.51 7.76
N PHE A 313 -21.36 -1.53 7.63
CA PHE A 313 -21.45 -0.30 8.43
C PHE A 313 -22.71 0.54 8.13
N PRO A 314 -23.13 0.76 6.86
CA PRO A 314 -24.42 1.41 6.58
C PRO A 314 -25.63 0.65 7.15
N THR A 315 -25.59 -0.69 7.19
CA THR A 315 -26.63 -1.49 7.87
C THR A 315 -26.65 -1.20 9.36
N MET A 316 -25.49 -1.12 10.02
CA MET A 316 -25.38 -0.79 11.44
C MET A 316 -25.95 0.62 11.72
N LEU A 317 -25.56 1.62 10.92
CA LEU A 317 -26.04 3.01 11.04
C LEU A 317 -27.57 3.09 10.81
N ARG A 318 -28.07 2.36 9.80
CA ARG A 318 -29.51 2.28 9.50
C ARG A 318 -30.30 1.62 10.61
N ALA A 319 -29.78 0.53 11.19
CA ALA A 319 -30.40 -0.20 12.28
C ALA A 319 -30.46 0.65 13.57
N GLU A 320 -29.39 1.41 13.84
CA GLU A 320 -29.38 2.38 14.95
C GLU A 320 -30.39 3.52 14.69
N GLY A 321 -30.48 4.06 13.49
CA GLY A 321 -31.56 4.89 12.99
C GLY A 321 -31.40 6.40 13.15
N SER A 322 -30.40 6.90 13.89
CA SER A 322 -30.15 8.33 14.08
C SER A 322 -28.98 8.89 13.26
N PHE A 323 -28.17 8.02 12.65
CA PHE A 323 -26.99 8.40 11.90
C PHE A 323 -27.30 8.68 10.43
N ILE A 324 -26.53 9.59 9.81
CA ILE A 324 -26.50 9.79 8.36
C ILE A 324 -25.74 8.62 7.70
N LEU A 325 -25.96 8.48 6.39
CA LEU A 325 -25.25 7.48 5.58
C LEU A 325 -24.17 8.15 4.72
N PRO A 326 -23.14 7.40 4.26
CA PRO A 326 -22.12 7.94 3.37
C PRO A 326 -22.73 8.47 2.05
N ASP A 327 -22.33 9.69 1.65
CA ASP A 327 -22.63 10.27 0.34
C ASP A 327 -21.80 9.59 -0.76
N ASN A 328 -20.54 9.27 -0.45
CA ASN A 328 -19.68 8.53 -1.37
C ASN A 328 -18.62 7.71 -0.62
N VAL A 329 -18.16 6.63 -1.27
CA VAL A 329 -17.11 5.75 -0.76
C VAL A 329 -16.03 5.58 -1.84
N PRO A 330 -15.12 6.58 -2.00
CA PRO A 330 -14.04 6.48 -2.98
C PRO A 330 -13.07 5.37 -2.60
N ALA A 331 -13.12 4.25 -3.33
CA ALA A 331 -12.21 3.12 -3.14
C ALA A 331 -11.19 3.03 -4.28
N ASN A 332 -9.94 2.73 -3.94
CA ASN A 332 -8.88 2.45 -4.88
C ASN A 332 -8.56 0.95 -4.92
N GLU A 333 -8.02 0.54 -6.07
CA GLU A 333 -7.46 -0.79 -6.31
C GLU A 333 -6.09 -0.94 -5.62
N PHE A 334 -5.37 -2.05 -5.85
CA PHE A 334 -4.07 -2.27 -5.22
C PHE A 334 -2.91 -1.65 -6.00
N LEU A 335 -1.91 -1.17 -5.25
CA LEU A 335 -0.62 -0.79 -5.79
C LEU A 335 0.34 -1.97 -5.64
N ASN A 336 0.96 -2.37 -6.74
CA ASN A 336 2.04 -3.35 -6.79
C ASN A 336 3.41 -2.66 -6.63
N LEU A 337 4.46 -3.43 -6.47
CA LEU A 337 5.84 -2.98 -6.31
C LEU A 337 6.77 -3.80 -7.20
N GLU A 338 7.43 -3.13 -8.16
CA GLU A 338 8.35 -3.77 -9.13
C GLU A 338 7.70 -4.99 -9.81
N GLY A 339 6.44 -4.84 -10.26
CA GLY A 339 5.68 -5.87 -10.96
C GLY A 339 5.05 -6.97 -10.09
N ASP A 340 5.27 -6.94 -8.80
CA ASP A 340 4.76 -7.96 -7.87
C ASP A 340 3.85 -7.35 -6.79
N LYS A 341 3.00 -8.16 -6.18
CA LYS A 341 2.12 -7.73 -5.08
C LYS A 341 2.96 -7.35 -3.85
N ILE A 342 2.64 -6.21 -3.22
CA ILE A 342 3.21 -5.84 -1.92
C ILE A 342 2.80 -6.89 -0.88
N SER A 343 3.76 -7.36 -0.07
CA SER A 343 3.53 -8.36 0.97
C SER A 343 4.18 -7.95 2.28
N THR A 344 3.36 -7.71 3.29
CA THR A 344 3.81 -7.38 4.65
C THR A 344 4.41 -8.59 5.36
N SER A 345 3.82 -9.79 5.17
CA SER A 345 4.28 -11.05 5.77
C SER A 345 5.65 -11.47 5.25
N GLN A 346 5.96 -11.14 3.99
CA GLN A 346 7.25 -11.41 3.34
C GLN A 346 8.23 -10.23 3.43
N ASN A 347 7.92 -9.18 4.20
CA ASN A 347 8.73 -7.96 4.31
C ASN A 347 9.10 -7.35 2.94
N ARG A 348 8.21 -7.52 1.95
CA ARG A 348 8.39 -7.01 0.59
C ARG A 348 7.50 -5.80 0.38
N ALA A 349 7.98 -4.64 0.83
CA ALA A 349 7.27 -3.38 0.78
C ALA A 349 8.28 -2.22 0.79
N VAL A 350 7.84 -1.05 0.34
CA VAL A 350 8.48 0.23 0.68
C VAL A 350 7.75 0.78 1.90
N TRP A 351 8.39 0.68 3.06
CA TRP A 351 7.86 1.15 4.34
C TRP A 351 7.99 2.67 4.44
N LEU A 352 6.92 3.35 4.81
CA LEU A 352 6.90 4.82 4.81
C LEU A 352 7.86 5.43 5.84
N ASN A 353 7.97 4.85 7.03
CA ASN A 353 8.91 5.30 8.05
C ASN A 353 10.37 5.16 7.58
N GLU A 354 10.74 4.04 6.94
CA GLU A 354 12.08 3.82 6.38
C GLU A 354 12.37 4.78 5.21
N TYR A 355 11.39 5.00 4.34
CA TYR A 355 11.50 5.97 3.26
C TYR A 355 11.84 7.38 3.79
N LEU A 356 11.19 7.82 4.86
CA LEU A 356 11.44 9.13 5.46
C LEU A 356 12.85 9.28 6.01
N ASP A 357 13.43 8.20 6.51
CA ASP A 357 14.78 8.19 7.07
C ASP A 357 15.86 8.04 5.98
N GLU A 358 15.58 7.28 4.92
CA GLU A 358 16.51 7.02 3.81
C GLU A 358 16.51 8.13 2.74
N LEU A 359 15.37 8.83 2.57
CA LEU A 359 15.18 9.88 1.57
C LEU A 359 14.60 11.16 2.21
N PRO A 360 15.34 11.79 3.15
CA PRO A 360 14.86 12.96 3.87
C PRO A 360 14.58 14.12 2.90
N GLY A 361 13.49 14.86 3.16
CA GLY A 361 13.07 15.99 2.32
C GLY A 361 12.43 15.60 0.98
N LYS A 362 12.19 14.31 0.73
CA LYS A 362 11.55 13.80 -0.51
C LYS A 362 10.09 13.38 -0.31
N GLN A 363 9.41 13.87 0.74
CA GLN A 363 8.01 13.55 1.04
C GLN A 363 7.10 13.86 -0.17
N ASP A 364 7.20 15.07 -0.72
CA ASP A 364 6.38 15.50 -1.85
C ASP A 364 6.75 14.77 -3.15
N VAL A 365 7.98 14.30 -3.31
CA VAL A 365 8.35 13.45 -4.45
C VAL A 365 7.56 12.15 -4.41
N LEU A 366 7.48 11.50 -3.23
CA LEU A 366 6.70 10.28 -3.09
C LEU A 366 5.19 10.55 -3.25
N ARG A 367 4.67 11.63 -2.65
CA ARG A 367 3.26 12.05 -2.83
C ARG A 367 2.94 12.25 -4.31
N TYR A 368 3.80 12.92 -5.06
CA TYR A 368 3.67 13.11 -6.50
C TYR A 368 3.60 11.79 -7.27
N VAL A 369 4.58 10.91 -7.06
CA VAL A 369 4.69 9.65 -7.80
C VAL A 369 3.53 8.71 -7.47
N LEU A 370 3.15 8.61 -6.20
CA LEU A 370 2.02 7.78 -5.77
C LEU A 370 0.68 8.31 -6.30
N THR A 371 0.49 9.63 -6.37
CA THR A 371 -0.71 10.22 -6.98
C THR A 371 -0.72 9.97 -8.50
N ALA A 372 0.42 10.18 -9.19
CA ALA A 372 0.54 9.94 -10.62
C ALA A 372 0.31 8.46 -11.01
N ASN A 373 0.59 7.55 -10.08
CA ASN A 373 0.38 6.11 -10.22
C ASN A 373 -0.80 5.59 -9.38
N ALA A 374 -1.70 6.49 -8.94
CA ALA A 374 -2.84 6.09 -8.12
C ALA A 374 -3.65 4.96 -8.79
N PRO A 375 -3.96 3.87 -8.06
CA PRO A 375 -4.70 2.73 -8.61
C PRO A 375 -6.21 2.99 -8.58
N GLU A 376 -6.67 4.05 -9.25
CA GLU A 376 -8.07 4.55 -9.14
C GLU A 376 -9.10 3.65 -9.81
N THR A 377 -8.72 2.97 -10.90
CA THR A 377 -9.65 2.16 -11.73
C THR A 377 -9.20 0.73 -11.94
N LYS A 378 -7.94 0.44 -11.73
CA LYS A 378 -7.30 -0.88 -11.81
C LYS A 378 -6.03 -0.90 -10.97
N ASP A 379 -5.56 -2.09 -10.65
CA ASP A 379 -4.26 -2.26 -10.01
C ASP A 379 -3.17 -1.56 -10.83
N ASN A 380 -2.24 -0.90 -10.16
CA ASN A 380 -1.14 -0.18 -10.77
C ASN A 380 0.18 -0.60 -10.10
N ASP A 381 1.30 -0.16 -10.63
CA ASP A 381 2.63 -0.54 -10.18
C ASP A 381 3.46 0.68 -9.78
N PHE A 382 4.24 0.53 -8.72
CA PHE A 382 5.28 1.47 -8.34
C PHE A 382 6.63 0.86 -8.68
N THR A 383 7.46 1.60 -9.41
CA THR A 383 8.87 1.23 -9.63
C THR A 383 9.79 2.36 -9.22
N TRP A 384 10.95 2.02 -8.67
CA TRP A 384 11.96 3.01 -8.32
C TRP A 384 12.48 3.76 -9.54
N LYS A 385 12.49 3.12 -10.70
CA LYS A 385 12.87 3.76 -11.96
C LYS A 385 11.85 4.82 -12.40
N ASP A 386 10.55 4.57 -12.27
CA ASP A 386 9.50 5.57 -12.54
C ASP A 386 9.55 6.70 -11.52
N PHE A 387 9.81 6.39 -10.25
CA PHE A 387 10.02 7.38 -9.19
C PHE A 387 11.12 8.38 -9.56
N GLN A 388 12.28 7.92 -9.96
CA GLN A 388 13.38 8.76 -10.43
C GLN A 388 13.00 9.56 -11.69
N ALA A 389 12.41 8.89 -12.68
CA ALA A 389 12.05 9.51 -13.94
C ALA A 389 11.05 10.67 -13.74
N ARG A 390 10.01 10.46 -12.91
CA ARG A 390 9.04 11.52 -12.62
C ARG A 390 9.66 12.67 -11.83
N ASN A 391 10.48 12.38 -10.82
CA ASN A 391 11.21 13.45 -10.13
C ASN A 391 12.07 14.25 -11.11
N ASN A 392 12.93 13.60 -11.88
CA ASN A 392 13.92 14.28 -12.70
C ASN A 392 13.30 14.98 -13.91
N ASN A 393 12.31 14.38 -14.56
CA ASN A 393 11.75 14.89 -15.82
C ASN A 393 10.51 15.76 -15.64
N GLU A 394 9.76 15.62 -14.53
CA GLU A 394 8.56 16.40 -14.30
C GLU A 394 8.76 17.43 -13.17
N LEU A 395 9.10 17.00 -11.95
CA LEU A 395 9.26 17.91 -10.82
C LEU A 395 10.47 18.85 -11.00
N VAL A 396 11.63 18.31 -11.36
CA VAL A 396 12.85 19.13 -11.56
C VAL A 396 12.80 19.86 -12.89
N ALA A 397 12.60 19.16 -14.01
CA ALA A 397 12.78 19.72 -15.35
C ALA A 397 11.61 20.60 -15.82
N ILE A 398 10.40 20.44 -15.26
CA ILE A 398 9.24 21.25 -15.63
C ILE A 398 8.90 22.23 -14.52
N PHE A 399 8.40 21.74 -13.38
CA PHE A 399 7.89 22.61 -12.31
C PHE A 399 9.04 23.43 -11.68
N GLY A 400 10.06 22.77 -11.17
CA GLY A 400 11.20 23.42 -10.51
C GLY A 400 11.97 24.36 -11.47
N ASN A 401 12.18 23.96 -12.72
CA ASN A 401 12.85 24.76 -13.72
C ASN A 401 12.08 26.05 -14.05
N PHE A 402 10.75 25.96 -14.22
CA PHE A 402 9.92 27.14 -14.48
C PHE A 402 10.00 28.14 -13.32
N VAL A 403 9.74 27.68 -12.10
CA VAL A 403 9.74 28.51 -10.88
C VAL A 403 11.12 29.16 -10.68
N ASN A 404 12.19 28.38 -10.78
CA ASN A 404 13.55 28.87 -10.63
C ASN A 404 13.89 29.97 -11.65
N ARG A 405 13.52 29.77 -12.92
CA ARG A 405 13.75 30.77 -13.98
C ARG A 405 12.96 32.04 -13.74
N ALA A 406 11.68 31.97 -13.36
CA ALA A 406 10.85 33.13 -13.06
C ALA A 406 11.46 33.97 -11.93
N LEU A 407 11.85 33.33 -10.82
CA LEU A 407 12.42 34.03 -9.66
C LEU A 407 13.84 34.56 -9.92
N VAL A 408 14.72 33.76 -10.51
CA VAL A 408 16.12 34.14 -10.77
C VAL A 408 16.19 35.27 -11.78
N LEU A 409 15.39 35.26 -12.86
CA LEU A 409 15.37 36.34 -13.84
C LEU A 409 14.80 37.64 -13.24
N THR A 410 13.77 37.52 -12.37
CA THR A 410 13.26 38.70 -11.64
C THR A 410 14.29 39.23 -10.67
N GLY A 411 15.01 38.35 -9.95
CA GLY A 411 16.15 38.79 -9.12
C GLY A 411 17.24 39.51 -9.89
N LYS A 412 17.57 39.01 -11.08
CA LYS A 412 18.63 39.55 -11.93
C LYS A 412 18.27 40.89 -12.59
N TYR A 413 17.02 41.05 -13.05
CA TYR A 413 16.63 42.19 -13.87
C TYR A 413 15.85 43.27 -13.14
N PHE A 414 15.19 42.89 -12.04
CA PHE A 414 14.31 43.77 -11.24
C PHE A 414 14.58 43.66 -9.73
N ASP A 415 15.81 43.32 -9.34
CA ASP A 415 16.26 43.28 -7.93
C ASP A 415 15.34 42.44 -7.00
N GLY A 416 14.66 41.43 -7.55
CA GLY A 416 13.72 40.60 -6.82
C GLY A 416 12.43 41.32 -6.40
N VAL A 417 12.05 42.34 -7.14
CA VAL A 417 10.76 43.04 -6.97
C VAL A 417 9.85 42.67 -8.12
N VAL A 418 8.59 42.40 -7.84
CA VAL A 418 7.56 42.10 -8.85
C VAL A 418 7.43 43.34 -9.76
N PRO A 419 7.73 43.21 -11.06
CA PRO A 419 7.70 44.36 -11.97
C PRO A 419 6.25 44.77 -12.31
N GLU A 420 6.06 46.01 -12.78
CA GLU A 420 4.76 46.45 -13.29
C GLU A 420 4.33 45.64 -14.49
N CYS A 421 3.02 45.39 -14.63
CA CYS A 421 2.46 44.83 -15.84
C CYS A 421 2.27 45.91 -16.88
N GLY A 422 3.07 45.87 -17.94
CA GLY A 422 2.88 46.71 -19.11
C GLY A 422 1.74 46.23 -20.00
N GLU A 423 1.73 46.66 -21.26
CA GLU A 423 0.76 46.20 -22.25
C GLU A 423 1.00 44.71 -22.57
N MET A 424 -0.04 43.88 -22.39
CA MET A 424 -0.04 42.47 -22.77
C MET A 424 -0.22 42.31 -24.27
N ASP A 425 0.61 41.50 -24.93
CA ASP A 425 0.38 41.10 -26.31
C ASP A 425 -0.62 39.92 -26.43
N ASP A 426 -0.89 39.50 -27.67
CA ASP A 426 -1.82 38.42 -27.93
C ASP A 426 -1.34 37.09 -27.37
N TYR A 427 -0.04 36.84 -27.29
CA TYR A 427 0.54 35.62 -26.73
C TYR A 427 0.33 35.53 -25.20
N ASP A 428 0.46 36.66 -24.50
CA ASP A 428 0.15 36.74 -23.08
C ASP A 428 -1.31 36.37 -22.85
N ARG A 429 -2.24 36.99 -23.58
CA ARG A 429 -3.68 36.76 -23.45
C ARG A 429 -4.09 35.32 -23.76
N VAL A 430 -3.49 34.72 -24.82
CA VAL A 430 -3.72 33.30 -25.16
C VAL A 430 -3.22 32.39 -24.04
N THR A 431 -2.04 32.67 -23.49
CA THR A 431 -1.46 31.88 -22.38
C THR A 431 -2.36 31.92 -21.14
N LEU A 432 -2.88 33.09 -20.79
CA LEU A 432 -3.80 33.22 -19.63
C LEU A 432 -5.14 32.54 -19.86
N ALA A 433 -5.68 32.58 -21.09
CA ALA A 433 -6.92 31.89 -21.45
C ALA A 433 -6.77 30.34 -21.40
N GLU A 434 -5.61 29.82 -21.83
CA GLU A 434 -5.28 28.40 -21.71
C GLU A 434 -5.24 27.96 -20.24
N PHE A 435 -4.69 28.78 -19.36
CA PHE A 435 -4.63 28.54 -17.94
C PHE A 435 -6.02 28.38 -17.31
N GLU A 436 -6.97 29.24 -17.67
CA GLU A 436 -8.36 29.17 -17.17
C GLU A 436 -9.08 27.90 -17.62
N SER A 437 -8.81 27.40 -18.83
CA SER A 437 -9.36 26.13 -19.31
C SER A 437 -8.88 24.93 -18.45
N VAL A 438 -7.58 24.91 -18.12
CA VAL A 438 -7.01 23.85 -17.26
C VAL A 438 -7.59 23.89 -15.84
N LYS A 439 -7.82 25.10 -15.29
CA LYS A 439 -8.46 25.26 -13.98
C LYS A 439 -9.82 24.60 -13.91
N ALA A 440 -10.69 24.82 -14.90
CA ALA A 440 -12.04 24.26 -14.93
C ALA A 440 -12.01 22.73 -14.90
N GLU A 441 -11.09 22.12 -15.67
CA GLU A 441 -10.91 20.66 -15.69
C GLU A 441 -10.33 20.14 -14.38
N LEU A 442 -9.37 20.85 -13.76
CA LEU A 442 -8.79 20.48 -12.47
C LEU A 442 -9.85 20.41 -11.37
N VAL A 443 -10.76 21.41 -11.30
CA VAL A 443 -11.88 21.42 -10.36
C VAL A 443 -12.80 20.21 -10.58
N ARG A 444 -13.20 19.96 -11.83
CA ARG A 444 -14.07 18.83 -12.18
C ARG A 444 -13.46 17.49 -11.74
N LEU A 445 -12.17 17.30 -11.97
CA LEU A 445 -11.44 16.07 -11.63
C LEU A 445 -11.31 15.86 -10.12
N LEU A 446 -11.04 16.93 -9.37
CA LEU A 446 -10.98 16.86 -7.89
C LEU A 446 -12.37 16.55 -7.30
N ASP A 447 -13.42 17.20 -7.78
CA ASP A 447 -14.79 16.97 -7.30
C ASP A 447 -15.30 15.55 -7.58
N THR A 448 -14.73 14.87 -8.56
CA THR A 448 -15.09 13.49 -8.95
C THR A 448 -14.05 12.44 -8.54
N PHE A 449 -13.12 12.78 -7.65
CA PHE A 449 -12.09 11.89 -7.08
C PHE A 449 -11.13 11.26 -8.12
N HIS A 450 -10.81 12.01 -9.21
CA HIS A 450 -9.85 11.62 -10.22
C HIS A 450 -8.49 12.31 -9.97
N PHE A 451 -7.84 11.99 -8.88
CA PHE A 451 -6.64 12.71 -8.39
C PHE A 451 -5.43 12.54 -9.30
N ARG A 452 -5.28 11.39 -9.95
CA ARG A 452 -4.24 11.12 -10.94
C ARG A 452 -4.33 12.09 -12.13
N ASP A 453 -5.53 12.24 -12.68
CA ASP A 453 -5.76 13.14 -13.80
C ASP A 453 -5.71 14.61 -13.34
N ALA A 454 -6.20 14.92 -12.14
CA ALA A 454 -6.09 16.25 -11.54
C ALA A 454 -4.62 16.69 -11.37
N LEU A 455 -3.75 15.81 -10.87
CA LEU A 455 -2.32 16.08 -10.77
C LEU A 455 -1.69 16.35 -12.14
N ARG A 456 -2.09 15.60 -13.18
CA ARG A 456 -1.63 15.82 -14.55
C ARG A 456 -2.02 17.22 -15.05
N GLU A 457 -3.24 17.68 -14.76
CA GLU A 457 -3.69 19.03 -15.13
C GLU A 457 -2.97 20.11 -14.30
N ALA A 458 -2.70 19.91 -13.03
CA ALA A 458 -1.84 20.81 -12.26
C ALA A 458 -0.43 20.91 -12.88
N MET A 459 0.14 19.80 -13.33
CA MET A 459 1.44 19.83 -14.02
C MET A 459 1.34 20.51 -15.40
N ASN A 460 0.19 20.50 -16.09
CA ASN A 460 -0.01 21.24 -17.31
C ASN A 460 0.10 22.75 -17.09
N LEU A 461 -0.35 23.29 -15.96
CA LEU A 461 -0.16 24.68 -15.60
C LEU A 461 1.35 25.05 -15.53
N ALA A 462 2.16 24.17 -14.95
CA ALA A 462 3.61 24.36 -14.93
C ALA A 462 4.25 24.27 -16.34
N ARG A 463 3.72 23.39 -17.22
CA ARG A 463 4.16 23.28 -18.63
C ARG A 463 3.82 24.55 -19.42
N ILE A 464 2.63 25.12 -19.22
CA ILE A 464 2.23 26.40 -19.81
C ILE A 464 3.24 27.50 -19.43
N GLY A 465 3.55 27.65 -18.14
CA GLY A 465 4.53 28.61 -17.66
C GLY A 465 5.93 28.39 -18.24
N ASN A 466 6.39 27.15 -18.30
CA ASN A 466 7.70 26.81 -18.85
C ASN A 466 7.78 27.12 -20.36
N LYS A 467 6.72 26.79 -21.10
CA LYS A 467 6.57 27.12 -22.51
C LYS A 467 6.54 28.64 -22.74
N TYR A 468 5.76 29.37 -21.93
CA TYR A 468 5.68 30.82 -22.00
C TYR A 468 7.06 31.52 -21.89
N LEU A 469 7.87 31.14 -20.89
CA LEU A 469 9.22 31.65 -20.75
C LEU A 469 10.14 31.19 -21.89
N ALA A 470 9.98 29.99 -22.42
CA ALA A 470 10.79 29.50 -23.54
C ALA A 470 10.50 30.25 -24.84
N ASP A 471 9.21 30.51 -25.14
CA ASP A 471 8.82 31.20 -26.39
C ASP A 471 9.05 32.69 -26.34
N THR A 472 8.93 33.33 -25.17
CA THR A 472 9.15 34.78 -25.00
C THR A 472 10.60 35.14 -24.81
N GLU A 473 11.49 34.23 -24.44
CA GLU A 473 12.94 34.38 -24.29
C GLU A 473 13.40 35.69 -23.58
N PRO A 474 12.92 36.02 -22.37
CA PRO A 474 13.19 37.28 -21.68
C PRO A 474 14.71 37.56 -21.52
N TRP A 475 15.53 36.52 -21.41
CA TRP A 475 17.00 36.65 -21.28
C TRP A 475 17.68 37.15 -22.54
N LYS A 476 17.06 36.99 -23.72
CA LYS A 476 17.57 37.56 -24.98
C LYS A 476 17.04 38.96 -25.23
N ARG A 477 15.85 39.28 -24.72
CA ARG A 477 15.15 40.55 -25.01
C ARG A 477 15.51 41.67 -24.05
N PHE A 478 16.01 41.42 -22.86
CA PHE A 478 16.20 42.44 -21.82
C PHE A 478 17.09 43.62 -22.27
N ALA A 479 18.11 43.34 -23.05
CA ALA A 479 19.02 44.42 -23.55
C ALA A 479 18.39 45.36 -24.59
N THR A 480 17.36 44.90 -25.32
CA THR A 480 16.73 45.62 -26.42
C THR A 480 15.31 46.12 -26.10
N ASP A 481 14.60 45.39 -25.25
CA ASP A 481 13.21 45.68 -24.86
C ASP A 481 12.96 45.34 -23.40
N PRO A 482 13.50 46.09 -22.45
CA PRO A 482 13.28 45.82 -21.03
C PRO A 482 11.81 45.99 -20.59
N ALA A 483 11.03 46.83 -21.26
CA ALA A 483 9.60 47.01 -20.95
C ALA A 483 8.79 45.76 -21.27
N ARG A 484 9.07 45.08 -22.37
CA ARG A 484 8.45 43.81 -22.70
C ARG A 484 8.85 42.69 -21.70
N VAL A 485 10.13 42.65 -21.30
CA VAL A 485 10.60 41.69 -20.29
C VAL A 485 9.94 41.93 -18.93
N GLN A 486 9.68 43.17 -18.59
CA GLN A 486 8.92 43.53 -17.39
C GLN A 486 7.53 42.84 -17.37
N THR A 487 6.76 42.97 -18.47
CA THR A 487 5.46 42.31 -18.62
C THR A 487 5.58 40.76 -18.59
N ILE A 488 6.57 40.23 -19.33
CA ILE A 488 6.78 38.76 -19.34
C ILE A 488 7.06 38.23 -17.95
N LEU A 489 7.92 38.84 -17.16
CA LEU A 489 8.25 38.37 -15.82
C LEU A 489 7.11 38.62 -14.83
N HIS A 490 6.33 39.69 -14.99
CA HIS A 490 5.09 39.88 -14.24
C HIS A 490 4.15 38.69 -14.46
N VAL A 491 3.83 38.35 -15.71
CA VAL A 491 2.96 37.20 -16.04
C VAL A 491 3.54 35.88 -15.51
N ALA A 492 4.84 35.62 -15.68
CA ALA A 492 5.49 34.41 -15.17
C ALA A 492 5.40 34.29 -13.64
N LEU A 493 5.51 35.40 -12.89
CA LEU A 493 5.35 35.41 -11.45
C LEU A 493 3.89 35.18 -11.02
N GLN A 494 2.91 35.71 -11.76
CA GLN A 494 1.49 35.41 -11.51
C GLN A 494 1.19 33.91 -11.73
N ILE A 495 1.73 33.32 -12.80
CA ILE A 495 1.63 31.86 -13.02
C ILE A 495 2.31 31.11 -11.87
N THR A 496 3.49 31.53 -11.41
CA THR A 496 4.19 30.92 -10.27
C THR A 496 3.35 30.96 -8.99
N ALA A 497 2.69 32.07 -8.69
CA ALA A 497 1.79 32.21 -7.56
C ALA A 497 0.55 31.28 -7.69
N ASN A 498 0.01 31.14 -8.88
CA ASN A 498 -1.08 30.20 -9.16
C ASN A 498 -0.67 28.73 -8.96
N LEU A 499 0.58 28.36 -9.29
CA LEU A 499 1.09 27.00 -9.00
C LEU A 499 1.12 26.71 -7.49
N SER A 500 1.33 27.71 -6.63
CA SER A 500 1.26 27.53 -5.19
C SER A 500 -0.15 27.18 -4.70
N ILE A 501 -1.21 27.51 -5.47
CA ILE A 501 -2.59 27.11 -5.18
C ILE A 501 -2.85 25.72 -5.75
N ALA A 502 -2.58 25.53 -7.04
CA ALA A 502 -2.92 24.30 -7.76
C ALA A 502 -2.25 23.04 -7.17
N PHE A 503 -1.00 23.18 -6.69
CA PHE A 503 -0.25 22.07 -6.13
C PHE A 503 -0.40 21.88 -4.61
N ASP A 504 -1.02 22.83 -3.88
CA ASP A 504 -1.10 22.73 -2.42
C ASP A 504 -1.78 21.46 -1.90
N PRO A 505 -2.87 20.95 -2.52
CA PRO A 505 -3.45 19.68 -2.10
C PRO A 505 -2.50 18.49 -2.29
N PHE A 506 -1.65 18.50 -3.29
CA PHE A 506 -0.79 17.39 -3.68
C PHE A 506 0.57 17.44 -3.01
N LEU A 507 1.21 18.61 -2.97
CA LEU A 507 2.61 18.84 -2.60
C LEU A 507 2.75 19.94 -1.53
N PRO A 508 2.23 19.73 -0.32
CA PRO A 508 2.13 20.78 0.71
C PRO A 508 3.47 21.37 1.13
N PHE A 509 4.53 20.57 1.23
CA PHE A 509 5.87 21.06 1.62
C PHE A 509 6.50 21.90 0.51
N THR A 510 6.29 21.50 -0.74
CA THR A 510 6.78 22.25 -1.91
C THR A 510 6.09 23.59 -2.05
N THR A 511 4.77 23.64 -1.85
CA THR A 511 4.00 24.89 -1.95
C THR A 511 4.26 25.81 -0.77
N GLU A 512 4.52 25.29 0.42
CA GLU A 512 5.00 26.09 1.54
C GLU A 512 6.33 26.74 1.23
N LYS A 513 7.31 25.98 0.72
CA LYS A 513 8.59 26.50 0.27
C LYS A 513 8.42 27.54 -0.84
N LEU A 514 7.52 27.29 -1.81
CA LEU A 514 7.21 28.23 -2.87
C LEU A 514 6.62 29.54 -2.35
N ARG A 515 5.68 29.48 -1.38
CA ARG A 515 5.14 30.68 -0.73
C ARG A 515 6.23 31.50 -0.02
N HIS A 516 7.17 30.85 0.66
CA HIS A 516 8.31 31.56 1.28
C HIS A 516 9.17 32.28 0.21
N MET A 517 9.40 31.64 -0.94
CA MET A 517 10.14 32.29 -2.06
C MET A 517 9.37 33.45 -2.69
N LEU A 518 8.04 33.39 -2.66
CA LEU A 518 7.17 34.48 -3.12
C LEU A 518 6.89 35.53 -2.03
N ALA A 519 7.39 35.33 -0.80
CA ALA A 519 7.11 36.16 0.39
C ALA A 519 5.61 36.32 0.66
N ILE A 520 4.85 35.18 0.60
CA ILE A 520 3.44 35.07 0.89
C ILE A 520 3.27 34.37 2.24
N ASP A 521 2.62 35.03 3.20
CA ASP A 521 2.49 34.55 4.58
C ASP A 521 1.48 33.40 4.76
N ALA A 522 0.42 33.38 3.91
CA ALA A 522 -0.64 32.37 4.00
C ALA A 522 -1.01 31.85 2.59
N PRO A 523 -1.52 30.61 2.47
CA PRO A 523 -2.00 30.09 1.21
C PRO A 523 -3.16 30.94 0.69
N PHE A 524 -3.19 31.17 -0.63
CA PHE A 524 -4.37 31.74 -1.27
C PHE A 524 -5.54 30.75 -1.26
N ALA A 525 -6.76 31.26 -1.19
CA ALA A 525 -7.95 30.44 -1.35
C ALA A 525 -8.07 29.88 -2.77
N TRP A 526 -8.73 28.72 -2.91
CA TRP A 526 -8.86 28.01 -4.19
C TRP A 526 -9.55 28.82 -5.29
N ASP A 527 -10.52 29.65 -4.94
CA ASP A 527 -11.25 30.53 -5.88
C ASP A 527 -10.32 31.55 -6.57
N ARG A 528 -9.19 31.87 -5.93
CA ARG A 528 -8.15 32.73 -6.51
C ARG A 528 -7.30 32.04 -7.58
N LEU A 529 -7.44 30.74 -7.79
CA LEU A 529 -6.76 30.05 -8.90
C LEU A 529 -7.26 30.63 -10.22
N GLY A 530 -6.35 31.03 -11.11
CA GLY A 530 -6.63 31.75 -12.35
C GLY A 530 -6.67 33.28 -12.19
N ASP A 531 -6.49 33.81 -10.98
CA ASP A 531 -6.29 35.25 -10.79
C ASP A 531 -4.83 35.62 -11.11
N PHE A 532 -4.65 36.55 -12.00
CA PHE A 532 -3.33 37.05 -12.41
C PHE A 532 -2.96 38.38 -11.74
N HIS A 533 -3.58 38.68 -10.60
CA HIS A 533 -3.29 39.80 -9.71
C HIS A 533 -2.98 39.34 -8.29
N LEU A 534 -2.42 38.12 -8.14
CA LEU A 534 -2.04 37.54 -6.84
C LEU A 534 -0.87 38.28 -6.20
N LEU A 535 0.10 38.68 -7.03
CA LEU A 535 1.26 39.46 -6.61
C LEU A 535 1.14 40.88 -7.16
N THR A 536 1.18 41.87 -6.28
CA THR A 536 1.13 43.29 -6.68
C THR A 536 2.50 43.77 -7.18
N ALA A 537 2.50 44.65 -8.15
CA ALA A 537 3.73 45.33 -8.55
C ALA A 537 4.40 46.04 -7.35
N GLY A 538 5.72 45.99 -7.27
CA GLY A 538 6.47 46.49 -6.12
C GLY A 538 6.62 45.52 -4.96
N HIS A 539 5.93 44.35 -4.98
CA HIS A 539 6.08 43.32 -3.98
C HIS A 539 7.51 42.73 -4.00
N LYS A 540 8.15 42.63 -2.83
CA LYS A 540 9.51 42.09 -2.70
C LYS A 540 9.43 40.57 -2.53
N LEU A 541 10.10 39.85 -3.43
CA LEU A 541 10.22 38.39 -3.37
C LEU A 541 11.25 37.96 -2.30
N GLY A 542 11.05 36.75 -1.78
CA GLY A 542 12.00 36.06 -0.95
C GLY A 542 13.20 35.52 -1.75
N LYS A 543 14.07 34.79 -1.08
CA LYS A 543 15.26 34.19 -1.70
C LYS A 543 14.83 33.01 -2.58
N ALA A 544 15.30 32.99 -3.84
CA ALA A 544 15.10 31.86 -4.73
C ALA A 544 15.94 30.65 -4.28
N GLU A 545 15.29 29.48 -4.20
CA GLU A 545 15.90 28.20 -3.87
C GLU A 545 15.40 27.13 -4.85
N LEU A 546 16.14 26.02 -4.99
CA LEU A 546 15.67 24.90 -5.78
C LEU A 546 14.52 24.20 -5.06
N LEU A 547 13.38 24.02 -5.72
CA LEU A 547 12.24 23.26 -5.16
C LEU A 547 12.56 21.77 -5.07
N PHE A 548 13.23 21.24 -6.11
CA PHE A 548 13.55 19.83 -6.23
C PHE A 548 14.99 19.62 -6.68
N GLU A 549 15.58 18.52 -6.28
CA GLU A 549 16.90 18.06 -6.69
C GLU A 549 16.76 16.75 -7.46
N LYS A 550 17.68 16.53 -8.40
CA LYS A 550 17.75 15.26 -9.12
C LYS A 550 18.05 14.12 -8.17
N ILE A 551 17.54 12.96 -8.51
CA ILE A 551 17.82 11.70 -7.85
C ILE A 551 18.76 10.91 -8.77
N ASP A 552 19.93 10.52 -8.25
CA ASP A 552 20.95 9.79 -8.97
C ASP A 552 20.65 8.28 -9.02
N ASP A 553 21.26 7.57 -10.00
CA ASP A 553 21.05 6.16 -10.25
C ASP A 553 21.43 5.30 -9.02
N GLU A 554 22.51 5.65 -8.32
CA GLU A 554 22.99 4.95 -7.12
C GLU A 554 21.95 4.88 -5.99
N VAL A 555 21.11 5.92 -5.85
CA VAL A 555 20.00 5.93 -4.88
C VAL A 555 18.98 4.86 -5.24
N ILE A 556 18.64 4.77 -6.52
CA ILE A 556 17.67 3.82 -7.04
C ILE A 556 18.19 2.38 -6.98
N GLU A 557 19.42 2.17 -7.39
CA GLU A 557 20.08 0.85 -7.33
C GLU A 557 20.09 0.29 -5.89
N ARG A 558 20.38 1.13 -4.89
CA ARG A 558 20.32 0.74 -3.48
C ARG A 558 18.92 0.32 -3.05
N GLN A 559 17.88 1.02 -3.46
CA GLN A 559 16.50 0.70 -3.12
C GLN A 559 16.03 -0.60 -3.80
N VAL A 560 16.38 -0.80 -5.06
CA VAL A 560 16.10 -2.04 -5.79
C VAL A 560 16.84 -3.21 -5.15
N GLN A 561 18.13 -3.04 -4.80
CA GLN A 561 18.92 -4.08 -4.14
C GLN A 561 18.31 -4.50 -2.79
N LYS A 562 17.82 -3.54 -1.98
CA LYS A 562 17.12 -3.83 -0.72
C LYS A 562 15.91 -4.75 -0.92
N LEU A 563 15.12 -4.53 -1.99
CA LEU A 563 13.98 -5.40 -2.31
C LEU A 563 14.42 -6.80 -2.75
N LEU A 564 15.50 -6.89 -3.53
CA LEU A 564 16.07 -8.17 -3.97
C LEU A 564 16.62 -8.97 -2.77
N ASP A 565 17.31 -8.31 -1.85
CA ASP A 565 17.83 -8.94 -0.62
C ASP A 565 16.70 -9.47 0.27
N ALA A 566 15.62 -8.69 0.43
CA ALA A 566 14.43 -9.15 1.15
C ALA A 566 13.76 -10.35 0.49
N LYS A 567 13.66 -10.36 -0.84
CA LYS A 567 13.12 -11.50 -1.60
C LYS A 567 13.97 -12.75 -1.40
N HIS A 568 15.29 -12.60 -1.54
CA HIS A 568 16.23 -13.70 -1.33
C HIS A 568 16.17 -14.26 0.10
N ALA A 569 16.12 -13.39 1.11
CA ALA A 569 15.99 -13.82 2.50
C ALA A 569 14.70 -14.64 2.74
N ASN A 570 13.59 -14.28 2.10
CA ASN A 570 12.34 -15.04 2.18
C ASN A 570 12.44 -16.40 1.49
N GLU A 571 13.02 -16.46 0.29
CA GLU A 571 13.23 -17.71 -0.45
C GLU A 571 14.08 -18.69 0.39
N VAL A 572 15.10 -18.19 1.07
CA VAL A 572 15.92 -18.99 2.00
C VAL A 572 15.11 -19.45 3.22
N ALA A 573 14.29 -18.55 3.80
CA ALA A 573 13.48 -18.89 4.98
C ALA A 573 12.34 -19.89 4.68
N GLU A 574 11.79 -19.84 3.47
CA GLU A 574 10.73 -20.76 3.02
C GLU A 574 11.29 -22.13 2.57
N HIS A 575 12.61 -22.23 2.40
CA HIS A 575 13.22 -23.48 1.97
C HIS A 575 13.02 -24.56 3.03
N ARG A 576 12.20 -25.54 2.73
CA ARG A 576 12.07 -26.77 3.52
C ARG A 576 12.80 -27.88 2.82
N ALA A 577 13.63 -28.62 3.58
CA ALA A 577 14.21 -29.85 3.08
C ALA A 577 13.10 -30.77 2.54
N ALA A 578 13.34 -31.37 1.37
CA ALA A 578 12.40 -32.35 0.84
C ALA A 578 12.16 -33.45 1.88
N PRO A 579 10.94 -33.98 2.01
CA PRO A 579 10.66 -35.08 2.96
C PRO A 579 11.58 -36.26 2.68
N ILE A 580 12.03 -36.89 3.75
CA ILE A 580 12.86 -38.13 3.66
C ILE A 580 12.07 -39.16 2.87
N ARG A 581 12.67 -39.74 1.85
CA ARG A 581 12.10 -40.84 1.07
C ARG A 581 11.94 -42.09 1.94
N GLU A 582 11.20 -43.06 1.41
CA GLU A 582 11.04 -44.36 2.07
C GLU A 582 12.40 -44.97 2.47
N ALA A 583 12.42 -45.59 3.63
CA ALA A 583 13.61 -46.24 4.13
C ALA A 583 14.05 -47.36 3.16
N VAL A 584 15.34 -47.38 2.83
CA VAL A 584 15.96 -48.46 2.05
C VAL A 584 16.75 -49.37 2.96
N ALA A 585 16.83 -50.66 2.64
CA ALA A 585 17.66 -51.61 3.39
C ALA A 585 19.15 -51.27 3.20
N PHE A 586 19.96 -51.54 4.22
CA PHE A 586 21.39 -51.26 4.17
C PHE A 586 22.07 -52.02 3.01
N ASP A 587 21.61 -53.24 2.72
CA ASP A 587 22.12 -54.07 1.60
C ASP A 587 21.85 -53.43 0.24
N ASP A 588 20.73 -52.68 0.07
CA ASP A 588 20.46 -51.94 -1.17
C ASP A 588 21.38 -50.72 -1.30
N PHE A 589 21.67 -50.03 -0.20
CA PHE A 589 22.62 -48.90 -0.20
C PHE A 589 24.03 -49.41 -0.55
N THR A 590 24.50 -50.55 0.01
CA THR A 590 25.81 -51.10 -0.24
C THR A 590 26.00 -51.60 -1.66
N ARG A 591 24.96 -51.74 -2.44
CA ARG A 591 25.05 -52.05 -3.88
C ARG A 591 25.48 -50.84 -4.71
N LEU A 592 25.40 -49.63 -4.20
CA LEU A 592 25.91 -48.43 -4.84
C LEU A 592 27.44 -48.32 -4.58
N ASP A 593 28.21 -48.19 -5.63
CA ASP A 593 29.64 -47.93 -5.53
C ASP A 593 29.89 -46.42 -5.70
N ILE A 594 29.96 -45.70 -4.57
CA ILE A 594 30.22 -44.26 -4.57
C ILE A 594 31.72 -44.05 -4.35
N ARG A 595 32.35 -43.27 -5.22
CA ARG A 595 33.81 -43.04 -5.20
C ARG A 595 34.16 -41.58 -5.31
N VAL A 596 35.40 -41.25 -4.90
CA VAL A 596 36.00 -39.94 -5.14
C VAL A 596 36.87 -40.06 -6.40
N GLY A 597 36.74 -39.11 -7.31
CA GLY A 597 37.60 -38.99 -8.49
C GLY A 597 38.10 -37.58 -8.70
N ARG A 598 39.20 -37.40 -9.40
CA ARG A 598 39.78 -36.11 -9.76
C ARG A 598 39.34 -35.74 -11.20
N VAL A 599 38.79 -34.55 -11.37
CA VAL A 599 38.45 -34.03 -12.70
C VAL A 599 39.73 -33.68 -13.45
N THR A 600 40.05 -34.40 -14.52
CA THR A 600 41.22 -34.15 -15.36
C THR A 600 40.92 -33.23 -16.54
N GLU A 601 39.70 -33.31 -17.09
CA GLU A 601 39.20 -32.41 -18.13
C GLU A 601 37.73 -32.13 -17.88
N CYS A 602 37.30 -30.90 -18.19
CA CYS A 602 35.89 -30.50 -18.22
C CYS A 602 35.63 -29.62 -19.45
N THR A 603 34.60 -29.97 -20.24
CA THR A 603 34.26 -29.23 -21.47
C THR A 603 32.75 -29.08 -21.62
N LYS A 604 32.31 -28.03 -22.30
CA LYS A 604 30.86 -27.89 -22.66
C LYS A 604 30.48 -28.91 -23.75
N VAL A 605 29.31 -29.51 -23.59
CA VAL A 605 28.80 -30.44 -24.62
C VAL A 605 28.22 -29.61 -25.79
N PRO A 606 28.69 -29.85 -27.04
CA PRO A 606 28.18 -29.09 -28.21
C PRO A 606 26.67 -29.21 -28.37
N LYS A 607 26.01 -28.10 -28.65
CA LYS A 607 24.52 -27.96 -28.80
C LYS A 607 23.72 -28.41 -27.56
N ALA A 608 24.30 -28.26 -26.36
CA ALA A 608 23.66 -28.60 -25.09
C ALA A 608 24.09 -27.65 -23.97
N ASP A 609 23.49 -26.45 -23.89
CA ASP A 609 23.87 -25.35 -22.99
C ASP A 609 23.82 -25.70 -21.50
N LYS A 610 23.15 -26.80 -21.13
CA LYS A 610 23.02 -27.25 -19.72
C LYS A 610 24.02 -28.31 -19.33
N LEU A 611 24.82 -28.87 -20.27
CA LEU A 611 25.63 -30.05 -20.04
C LEU A 611 27.12 -29.74 -20.06
N LEU A 612 27.85 -30.33 -19.07
CA LEU A 612 29.30 -30.44 -19.06
C LEU A 612 29.70 -31.90 -19.21
N GLN A 613 30.77 -32.16 -20.00
CA GLN A 613 31.45 -33.44 -20.12
C GLN A 613 32.67 -33.40 -19.26
N PHE A 614 32.80 -34.41 -18.41
CA PHE A 614 33.93 -34.61 -17.50
C PHE A 614 34.75 -35.81 -17.92
N LYS A 615 36.07 -35.69 -17.85
CA LYS A 615 36.98 -36.84 -17.72
C LYS A 615 37.46 -36.86 -16.28
N ILE A 616 37.27 -37.99 -15.63
CA ILE A 616 37.56 -38.18 -14.23
C ILE A 616 38.61 -39.28 -14.08
N ASP A 617 39.72 -38.97 -13.43
CA ASP A 617 40.65 -39.97 -12.90
C ASP A 617 40.00 -40.63 -11.68
N ASP A 618 39.65 -41.89 -11.79
CA ASP A 618 38.99 -42.70 -10.77
C ASP A 618 39.94 -43.80 -10.20
N GLY A 619 41.21 -43.73 -10.51
CA GLY A 619 42.20 -44.74 -10.10
C GLY A 619 42.04 -46.12 -10.76
N LEU A 620 41.09 -46.29 -11.70
CA LEU A 620 40.74 -47.55 -12.36
C LEU A 620 40.84 -47.49 -13.90
N GLY A 621 41.45 -46.45 -14.43
CA GLY A 621 41.63 -46.28 -15.88
C GLY A 621 40.92 -45.02 -16.43
N GLY A 622 40.20 -44.31 -15.59
CA GLY A 622 39.47 -43.08 -15.91
C GLY A 622 38.11 -43.33 -16.58
N ARG A 623 37.20 -42.37 -16.47
CA ARG A 623 35.87 -42.45 -17.06
C ARG A 623 35.36 -41.10 -17.56
N THR A 624 34.37 -41.17 -18.44
CA THR A 624 33.64 -39.99 -18.91
C THR A 624 32.30 -39.91 -18.23
N ILE A 625 31.96 -38.74 -17.65
CA ILE A 625 30.63 -38.45 -17.07
C ILE A 625 30.06 -37.17 -17.69
N VAL A 626 28.78 -37.18 -17.99
CA VAL A 626 28.05 -36.00 -18.46
C VAL A 626 27.06 -35.56 -17.37
N SER A 627 27.14 -34.28 -16.96
CA SER A 627 26.33 -33.72 -15.90
C SER A 627 25.64 -32.42 -16.31
N GLY A 628 24.44 -32.18 -15.77
CA GLY A 628 23.56 -31.04 -16.11
C GLY A 628 23.90 -29.72 -15.37
N ILE A 629 25.16 -29.49 -15.04
CA ILE A 629 25.55 -28.38 -14.14
C ILE A 629 26.21 -27.17 -14.85
N ALA A 630 26.15 -27.11 -16.18
CA ALA A 630 26.79 -26.05 -16.97
C ALA A 630 26.23 -24.63 -16.71
N LYS A 631 25.08 -24.49 -16.04
CA LYS A 631 24.53 -23.21 -15.63
C LYS A 631 25.16 -22.68 -14.34
N HIS A 632 25.80 -23.55 -13.54
CA HIS A 632 26.28 -23.24 -12.20
C HIS A 632 27.81 -23.22 -12.11
N TYR A 633 28.50 -23.82 -13.10
CA TYR A 633 29.96 -23.92 -13.11
C TYR A 633 30.52 -23.68 -14.50
N ALA A 634 31.58 -22.89 -14.58
CA ALA A 634 32.44 -22.87 -15.74
C ALA A 634 33.37 -24.12 -15.73
N PRO A 635 33.69 -24.69 -16.91
CA PRO A 635 34.54 -25.88 -16.99
C PRO A 635 35.89 -25.76 -16.22
N GLU A 636 36.49 -24.57 -16.28
CA GLU A 636 37.80 -24.26 -15.68
C GLU A 636 37.77 -24.32 -14.14
N GLU A 637 36.59 -24.04 -13.54
CA GLU A 637 36.41 -24.07 -12.08
C GLU A 637 36.44 -25.50 -11.51
N LEU A 638 36.20 -26.50 -12.35
CA LEU A 638 36.04 -27.88 -11.94
C LEU A 638 37.27 -28.73 -12.23
N VAL A 639 38.14 -28.35 -13.18
CA VAL A 639 39.38 -29.06 -13.48
C VAL A 639 40.30 -29.04 -12.29
N GLY A 640 40.83 -30.21 -11.93
CA GLY A 640 41.70 -30.42 -10.77
C GLY A 640 40.96 -30.71 -9.47
N ARG A 641 39.66 -30.43 -9.37
CA ARG A 641 38.87 -30.71 -8.16
C ARG A 641 38.58 -32.20 -8.01
N GLN A 642 38.45 -32.62 -6.76
CA GLN A 642 37.90 -33.93 -6.42
C GLN A 642 36.37 -33.84 -6.29
N VAL A 643 35.68 -34.86 -6.86
CA VAL A 643 34.20 -34.95 -6.84
C VAL A 643 33.77 -36.34 -6.41
N CYS A 644 32.68 -36.45 -5.67
CA CYS A 644 32.02 -37.71 -5.40
C CYS A 644 31.10 -38.10 -6.56
N PHE A 645 31.14 -39.35 -6.97
CA PHE A 645 30.31 -39.87 -8.06
C PHE A 645 29.87 -41.31 -7.81
N VAL A 646 28.74 -41.72 -8.37
CA VAL A 646 28.29 -43.10 -8.41
C VAL A 646 28.99 -43.81 -9.59
N ALA A 647 29.80 -44.82 -9.29
CA ALA A 647 30.69 -45.47 -10.23
C ALA A 647 30.07 -46.65 -11.01
N ASN A 648 29.09 -47.32 -10.41
CA ASN A 648 28.47 -48.53 -10.95
C ASN A 648 27.08 -48.37 -11.54
N LEU A 649 26.75 -47.17 -12.03
CA LEU A 649 25.55 -46.96 -12.84
C LEU A 649 25.76 -47.53 -14.25
N GLU A 650 24.67 -48.07 -14.81
CA GLU A 650 24.68 -48.51 -16.22
C GLU A 650 25.10 -47.37 -17.13
N PRO A 651 26.08 -47.56 -18.05
CA PRO A 651 26.52 -46.52 -18.96
C PRO A 651 25.37 -46.05 -19.86
N ARG A 652 25.18 -44.72 -19.91
CA ARG A 652 24.07 -44.12 -20.67
C ARG A 652 24.58 -43.13 -21.72
N ARG A 653 24.05 -43.22 -22.97
CA ARG A 653 24.39 -42.25 -24.01
C ARG A 653 23.59 -40.94 -23.83
N ILE A 654 24.27 -39.80 -23.57
CA ILE A 654 23.70 -38.47 -23.39
C ILE A 654 24.26 -37.58 -24.52
N LYS A 655 23.40 -37.09 -25.41
CA LYS A 655 23.82 -36.26 -26.58
C LYS A 655 25.00 -36.83 -27.37
N GLY A 656 25.00 -38.15 -27.54
CA GLY A 656 26.05 -38.87 -28.30
C GLY A 656 27.28 -39.29 -27.49
N ILE A 657 27.45 -38.80 -26.27
CA ILE A 657 28.56 -39.10 -25.35
C ILE A 657 28.14 -40.22 -24.39
N MET A 658 28.99 -41.24 -24.18
CA MET A 658 28.74 -42.27 -23.20
C MET A 658 29.08 -41.72 -21.81
N SER A 659 28.08 -41.65 -20.93
CA SER A 659 28.28 -41.28 -19.52
C SER A 659 28.32 -42.53 -18.67
N GLU A 660 29.41 -42.69 -17.91
CA GLU A 660 29.75 -43.91 -17.17
C GLU A 660 29.71 -43.70 -15.65
N GLY A 661 28.67 -42.95 -15.23
CA GLY A 661 28.46 -42.65 -13.81
C GLY A 661 27.64 -41.32 -13.64
N MET A 662 27.53 -40.90 -12.41
CA MET A 662 26.80 -39.67 -12.04
C MET A 662 27.54 -38.91 -10.96
N ILE A 663 27.89 -37.64 -11.22
CA ILE A 663 28.46 -36.74 -10.19
C ILE A 663 27.38 -36.39 -9.19
N LEU A 664 27.67 -36.46 -7.90
CA LEU A 664 26.77 -36.06 -6.83
C LEU A 664 26.84 -34.55 -6.64
N SER A 665 25.68 -33.96 -6.53
CA SER A 665 25.52 -32.53 -6.25
C SER A 665 24.34 -32.28 -5.33
N ALA A 666 24.36 -31.19 -4.57
CA ALA A 666 23.29 -30.70 -3.75
C ALA A 666 22.85 -29.34 -4.28
N GLU A 667 21.54 -29.11 -4.31
CA GLU A 667 20.95 -27.82 -4.69
C GLU A 667 20.44 -27.10 -3.42
N GLY A 668 20.92 -25.88 -3.20
CA GLY A 668 20.52 -25.03 -2.08
C GLY A 668 19.17 -24.36 -2.32
N ALA A 669 18.62 -23.74 -1.29
CA ALA A 669 17.38 -22.96 -1.33
C ALA A 669 17.38 -21.84 -2.36
N ASP A 670 18.53 -21.27 -2.59
CA ASP A 670 18.79 -20.18 -3.52
C ASP A 670 19.00 -20.64 -4.98
N GLY A 671 18.75 -21.94 -5.26
CA GLY A 671 18.99 -22.54 -6.57
C GLY A 671 20.48 -22.71 -6.91
N ARG A 672 21.40 -22.39 -6.01
CA ARG A 672 22.82 -22.67 -6.20
C ARG A 672 23.07 -24.17 -6.07
N LEU A 673 23.77 -24.70 -7.03
CA LEU A 673 24.16 -26.10 -7.03
C LEU A 673 25.62 -26.23 -6.54
N ALA A 674 25.84 -27.10 -5.55
CA ALA A 674 27.15 -27.44 -5.04
C ALA A 674 27.49 -28.87 -5.42
N VAL A 675 28.68 -29.09 -6.03
CA VAL A 675 29.22 -30.43 -6.27
C VAL A 675 29.72 -30.99 -4.94
N ILE A 676 29.37 -32.25 -4.63
CA ILE A 676 29.82 -32.92 -3.43
C ILE A 676 31.28 -33.31 -3.60
N SER A 677 32.13 -32.81 -2.70
CA SER A 677 33.60 -33.06 -2.71
C SER A 677 34.05 -33.52 -1.32
N PRO A 678 35.12 -34.32 -1.21
CA PRO A 678 35.67 -34.61 0.10
C PRO A 678 36.32 -33.34 0.70
N GLU A 679 36.23 -33.17 2.01
CA GLU A 679 36.83 -32.03 2.73
C GLU A 679 38.37 -32.02 2.65
N LYS A 680 38.95 -33.22 2.61
CA LYS A 680 40.41 -33.44 2.49
C LYS A 680 40.70 -34.23 1.23
N GLU A 681 41.84 -33.99 0.61
CA GLU A 681 42.26 -34.77 -0.53
C GLU A 681 42.45 -36.25 -0.12
N VAL A 682 41.94 -37.13 -0.95
CA VAL A 682 42.07 -38.57 -0.85
C VAL A 682 42.53 -39.14 -2.19
N GLU A 683 43.03 -40.38 -2.21
CA GLU A 683 43.42 -41.02 -3.45
C GLU A 683 42.22 -41.17 -4.41
N PRO A 684 42.38 -40.86 -5.73
CA PRO A 684 41.35 -41.16 -6.73
C PRO A 684 40.96 -42.65 -6.68
N GLY A 685 39.63 -42.91 -6.72
CA GLY A 685 39.09 -44.26 -6.55
C GLY A 685 38.73 -44.63 -5.11
N SER A 686 39.04 -43.80 -4.12
CA SER A 686 38.63 -44.03 -2.73
C SER A 686 37.13 -44.19 -2.61
N ALA A 687 36.67 -45.23 -1.93
CA ALA A 687 35.25 -45.48 -1.72
C ALA A 687 34.67 -44.59 -0.62
N VAL A 688 33.49 -44.01 -0.90
CA VAL A 688 32.65 -43.29 0.08
C VAL A 688 31.81 -44.33 0.80
N LYS A 689 31.91 -44.37 2.13
CA LYS A 689 31.22 -45.34 2.99
C LYS A 689 30.22 -44.69 3.90
#